data_8d0bb1ba3749a17179bff9638f4c65f7
#
_entry.id   8d0bb1ba3749a17179bff9638f4c65f7
#
_cell.length_a   1.000
_cell.length_b   1.000
_cell.length_c   1.000
_cell.angle_alpha   90.00
_cell.angle_beta   90.00
_cell.angle_gamma   90.00
#
_symmetry.space_group_name_H-M   'P 1'
#
loop_
_entity.id
_entity.type
_entity.pdbx_description
1 polymer ?
#
loop_
_entity_poly.entity_id
_entity_poly.type
_entity_poly.pdbx_seq_one_letter_code
_entity_poly.pdbx_strand_id
1 'polypeptide(L)'
;MSSPSRRPTGTVTFLFTDIEGSTSAWDTHHHSMASALIRHDEILRNAIGAFDGWVFSTGGDGVAAAFHTAKEAAAAALAAQIALESEQWPEPLCLRVRMGLNTGEAIERDGDYFGPAVIKAARLMALVDGGRIVVSSTTADVVRHHLPPDTRLLPVGTVRLKGLEGQEAVFVLAAPGLGETGAPLAAHGMGARLPPATTSAIVGRTAELEAVQRAMHHHRVVTLTGIGGIGKTRLAVAVAERSAGAFRDGVAWVELAPALDDDAVVHEIAAAIGARPQIGHDLTDTVAAALTDRQMLVVFDNCEHLREGIARILDTLLRAGASATFLTTSRQRLGLDGEHLIALGPLDVVEPDAAHRLLVERLTGVDDLPDDALAEIVRQTDGIPLAIELAAARCRALGVRNVAERLGGALRLFTDPQLVTERHRTLEGVIDWSYRALSAEAQTTFRYLSVMLGSFTLDTAEAVSSDGTLTPLDVDDALTELVDRSLLVRAQGRFRMLEPTRRFASDRLVGEDADRCRSRHVIAMSARVDRCHRGIASADEARWVVELDADWPDVRAAVRHCLDTDSRDEAINLVVHLALESFNRRPEAFAWIDEAVRRYGDQPSARRHELLGAASYVAWTTLNIDRAVLLAEEALALEPAPGASLDILPQVGAMGAYNFSGQPLKAVVVATDALARSGENMPLSTSAWLRASEALSRALCGDAGAVESARRAVECGERSANPSALGMALYAQVVVHLVRGGNPMETALAHDRGFSLAASVRNQWLLGMFMGLPRPNLHQGDPAAQLTATLDVIDDFLHSGWTTHAWGACWLVPDLLVELDRTIDAATWLGACAASSVPRLQLDALPHLLEQVKSGTASAELLAACALGGSMSFSELRRHTGLLA
;
A
#
# COMPACT_ATOMS: atom_id res chain seq x y z
N MET A 1 53.85 -9.51 1.19
CA MET A 1 53.24 -10.34 0.13
C MET A 1 52.10 -11.09 0.79
N SER A 2 50.89 -10.50 0.74
CA SER A 2 49.65 -11.13 1.23
C SER A 2 49.26 -12.25 0.26
N SER A 3 48.98 -13.43 0.82
CA SER A 3 48.44 -14.56 0.06
C SER A 3 47.20 -14.13 -0.72
N PRO A 4 46.96 -14.63 -1.96
CA PRO A 4 45.77 -14.30 -2.71
C PRO A 4 44.54 -14.76 -1.90
N SER A 5 43.64 -13.84 -1.61
CA SER A 5 42.35 -14.12 -0.90
C SER A 5 41.63 -15.24 -1.66
N ARG A 6 41.29 -16.31 -0.95
CA ARG A 6 40.54 -17.44 -1.51
C ARG A 6 39.17 -16.96 -1.90
N ARG A 7 38.72 -17.23 -3.13
CA ARG A 7 37.37 -16.82 -3.59
C ARG A 7 36.28 -17.31 -2.65
N PRO A 8 35.30 -16.47 -2.27
CA PRO A 8 34.17 -16.89 -1.43
C PRO A 8 33.35 -18.00 -2.12
N THR A 9 33.00 -19.04 -1.36
CA THR A 9 32.19 -20.16 -1.84
C THR A 9 31.17 -20.59 -0.80
N GLY A 10 30.04 -21.18 -1.22
CA GLY A 10 28.96 -21.57 -0.35
C GLY A 10 27.95 -20.42 -0.13
N THR A 11 27.67 -20.09 1.14
CA THR A 11 26.85 -18.90 1.45
C THR A 11 27.75 -17.66 1.37
N VAL A 12 27.49 -16.80 0.43
CA VAL A 12 28.28 -15.63 0.07
C VAL A 12 27.46 -14.36 0.25
N THR A 13 28.12 -13.28 0.71
CA THR A 13 27.46 -11.95 0.71
C THR A 13 27.96 -11.13 -0.46
N PHE A 14 27.01 -10.63 -1.25
CA PHE A 14 27.25 -9.82 -2.42
C PHE A 14 27.02 -8.35 -2.14
N LEU A 15 27.94 -7.49 -2.59
CA LEU A 15 27.84 -6.05 -2.63
C LEU A 15 27.78 -5.60 -4.10
N PHE A 16 26.75 -4.85 -4.46
CA PHE A 16 26.62 -4.16 -5.74
C PHE A 16 26.61 -2.66 -5.50
N THR A 17 27.32 -1.92 -6.35
CA THR A 17 27.39 -0.45 -6.31
C THR A 17 27.11 0.14 -7.68
N ASP A 18 26.59 1.38 -7.71
CA ASP A 18 26.30 2.10 -8.95
C ASP A 18 26.27 3.62 -8.67
N ILE A 19 26.71 4.45 -9.61
CA ILE A 19 26.69 5.92 -9.49
C ILE A 19 25.32 6.46 -9.93
N GLU A 20 24.68 7.21 -9.07
CA GLU A 20 23.39 7.86 -9.38
C GLU A 20 23.55 8.89 -10.51
N GLY A 21 22.73 8.77 -11.57
CA GLY A 21 22.72 9.75 -12.67
C GLY A 21 23.98 9.78 -13.54
N SER A 22 24.80 8.74 -13.52
CA SER A 22 26.08 8.66 -14.25
C SER A 22 25.95 8.98 -15.74
N THR A 23 24.91 8.48 -16.42
CA THR A 23 24.67 8.73 -17.85
C THR A 23 24.56 10.23 -18.15
N SER A 24 23.79 10.97 -17.35
CA SER A 24 23.63 12.42 -17.50
C SER A 24 24.95 13.17 -17.18
N ALA A 25 25.72 12.70 -16.20
CA ALA A 25 27.01 13.26 -15.83
C ALA A 25 28.04 13.05 -16.96
N TRP A 26 28.03 11.91 -17.64
CA TRP A 26 28.85 11.66 -18.82
C TRP A 26 28.49 12.56 -20.00
N ASP A 27 27.20 12.78 -20.24
CA ASP A 27 26.74 13.62 -21.35
C ASP A 27 27.08 15.10 -21.14
N THR A 28 27.04 15.57 -19.88
CA THR A 28 27.22 17.02 -19.57
C THR A 28 28.65 17.38 -19.15
N HIS A 29 29.40 16.45 -18.52
CA HIS A 29 30.68 16.75 -17.87
C HIS A 29 31.77 15.67 -18.14
N HIS A 30 31.91 15.23 -19.37
CA HIS A 30 32.74 14.08 -19.78
C HIS A 30 34.18 14.06 -19.18
N HIS A 31 34.91 15.17 -19.18
CA HIS A 31 36.29 15.23 -18.67
C HIS A 31 36.37 15.11 -17.14
N SER A 32 35.45 15.81 -16.43
CA SER A 32 35.41 15.75 -14.98
C SER A 32 34.94 14.36 -14.52
N MET A 33 33.95 13.75 -15.25
CA MET A 33 33.44 12.43 -14.96
C MET A 33 34.51 11.33 -15.15
N ALA A 34 35.38 11.43 -16.17
CA ALA A 34 36.44 10.47 -16.39
C ALA A 34 37.45 10.42 -15.21
N SER A 35 37.84 11.61 -14.68
CA SER A 35 38.75 11.68 -13.53
C SER A 35 38.05 11.26 -12.23
N ALA A 36 36.79 11.62 -12.04
CA ALA A 36 35.99 11.23 -10.90
C ALA A 36 35.78 9.72 -10.83
N LEU A 37 35.52 9.05 -11.97
CA LEU A 37 35.35 7.60 -12.04
C LEU A 37 36.58 6.84 -11.61
N ILE A 38 37.80 7.29 -12.02
CA ILE A 38 39.05 6.68 -11.60
C ILE A 38 39.16 6.72 -10.05
N ARG A 39 38.87 7.86 -9.47
CA ARG A 39 38.96 8.05 -8.03
C ARG A 39 37.89 7.23 -7.28
N HIS A 40 36.67 7.18 -7.80
CA HIS A 40 35.60 6.32 -7.32
C HIS A 40 36.04 4.84 -7.27
N ASP A 41 36.58 4.33 -8.34
CA ASP A 41 37.06 2.96 -8.44
C ASP A 41 38.19 2.64 -7.45
N GLU A 42 39.12 3.59 -7.24
CA GLU A 42 40.17 3.46 -6.23
C GLU A 42 39.56 3.34 -4.80
N ILE A 43 38.61 4.20 -4.45
CA ILE A 43 37.98 4.18 -3.13
C ILE A 43 37.25 2.85 -2.90
N LEU A 44 36.47 2.40 -3.87
CA LEU A 44 35.72 1.13 -3.75
C LEU A 44 36.68 -0.07 -3.65
N ARG A 45 37.70 -0.17 -4.52
CA ARG A 45 38.66 -1.27 -4.48
C ARG A 45 39.46 -1.31 -3.19
N ASN A 46 39.83 -0.15 -2.64
CA ASN A 46 40.54 -0.08 -1.37
C ASN A 46 39.64 -0.52 -0.20
N ALA A 47 38.40 -0.07 -0.13
CA ALA A 47 37.46 -0.46 0.89
C ALA A 47 37.13 -1.97 0.80
N ILE A 48 36.83 -2.48 -0.38
CA ILE A 48 36.52 -3.90 -0.59
C ILE A 48 37.72 -4.77 -0.21
N GLY A 49 38.94 -4.39 -0.65
CA GLY A 49 40.16 -5.12 -0.33
C GLY A 49 40.58 -5.10 1.12
N ALA A 50 40.28 -4.02 1.86
CA ALA A 50 40.55 -3.90 3.30
C ALA A 50 39.74 -4.88 4.16
N PHE A 51 38.64 -5.39 3.65
CA PHE A 51 37.74 -6.36 4.31
C PHE A 51 37.68 -7.71 3.55
N ASP A 52 38.77 -8.11 2.92
CA ASP A 52 38.95 -9.40 2.23
C ASP A 52 37.87 -9.70 1.17
N GLY A 53 37.28 -8.68 0.56
CA GLY A 53 36.31 -8.81 -0.50
C GLY A 53 36.92 -9.10 -1.86
N TRP A 54 36.26 -9.92 -2.68
CA TRP A 54 36.62 -10.28 -4.04
C TRP A 54 35.77 -9.51 -5.05
N VAL A 55 36.37 -8.57 -5.79
CA VAL A 55 35.73 -7.92 -6.94
C VAL A 55 35.65 -8.90 -8.10
N PHE A 56 34.46 -9.31 -8.51
CA PHE A 56 34.24 -10.27 -9.57
C PHE A 56 33.70 -9.67 -10.87
N SER A 57 33.11 -8.48 -10.79
CA SER A 57 32.63 -7.79 -11.98
C SER A 57 32.75 -6.26 -11.81
N THR A 58 33.09 -5.59 -12.91
CA THR A 58 33.08 -4.14 -13.02
C THR A 58 32.39 -3.81 -14.35
N GLY A 59 31.24 -3.15 -14.30
CA GLY A 59 30.45 -2.81 -15.48
C GLY A 59 30.13 -1.32 -15.50
N GLY A 60 30.76 -0.59 -16.44
CA GLY A 60 30.54 0.86 -16.56
C GLY A 60 31.02 1.64 -15.32
N ASP A 61 30.11 2.11 -14.50
CA ASP A 61 30.32 2.87 -13.27
C ASP A 61 29.98 2.08 -12.00
N GLY A 62 29.69 0.77 -12.13
CA GLY A 62 29.32 -0.10 -11.02
C GLY A 62 30.39 -1.15 -10.71
N VAL A 63 30.49 -1.53 -9.44
CA VAL A 63 31.38 -2.60 -8.93
C VAL A 63 30.52 -3.67 -8.26
N ALA A 64 30.82 -4.94 -8.56
CA ALA A 64 30.23 -6.09 -7.89
C ALA A 64 31.32 -6.87 -7.14
N ALA A 65 31.12 -7.11 -5.85
CA ALA A 65 32.04 -7.81 -4.97
C ALA A 65 31.36 -8.89 -4.14
N ALA A 66 32.14 -9.92 -3.80
CA ALA A 66 31.73 -11.07 -3.00
C ALA A 66 32.57 -11.16 -1.73
N PHE A 67 31.92 -11.51 -0.59
CA PHE A 67 32.56 -11.62 0.71
C PHE A 67 32.23 -12.95 1.37
N HIS A 68 33.16 -13.45 2.18
CA HIS A 68 32.94 -14.67 2.96
C HIS A 68 31.89 -14.51 4.05
N THR A 69 31.78 -13.30 4.62
CA THR A 69 30.81 -13.01 5.69
C THR A 69 30.02 -11.73 5.41
N ALA A 70 28.79 -11.69 5.90
CA ALA A 70 27.95 -10.49 5.83
C ALA A 70 28.53 -9.33 6.65
N LYS A 71 29.26 -9.62 7.73
CA LYS A 71 29.95 -8.63 8.55
C LYS A 71 31.02 -7.87 7.77
N GLU A 72 31.87 -8.59 7.03
CA GLU A 72 32.91 -8.01 6.18
C GLU A 72 32.31 -7.16 5.07
N ALA A 73 31.26 -7.67 4.42
CA ALA A 73 30.55 -6.95 3.37
C ALA A 73 29.92 -5.63 3.88
N ALA A 74 29.27 -5.66 5.04
CA ALA A 74 28.68 -4.47 5.65
C ALA A 74 29.74 -3.45 6.08
N ALA A 75 30.88 -3.90 6.64
CA ALA A 75 31.99 -3.04 7.01
C ALA A 75 32.67 -2.40 5.78
N ALA A 76 32.84 -3.16 4.70
CA ALA A 76 33.38 -2.65 3.44
C ALA A 76 32.46 -1.59 2.80
N ALA A 77 31.15 -1.87 2.77
CA ALA A 77 30.17 -0.93 2.24
C ALA A 77 30.13 0.37 3.04
N LEU A 78 30.16 0.30 4.36
CA LEU A 78 30.21 1.48 5.24
C LEU A 78 31.49 2.30 5.03
N ALA A 79 32.64 1.64 5.02
CA ALA A 79 33.93 2.32 4.80
C ALA A 79 34.00 2.98 3.41
N ALA A 80 33.50 2.31 2.38
CA ALA A 80 33.42 2.84 1.02
C ALA A 80 32.50 4.07 0.96
N GLN A 81 31.30 3.98 1.53
CA GLN A 81 30.31 5.06 1.47
C GLN A 81 30.77 6.30 2.23
N ILE A 82 31.37 6.14 3.42
CA ILE A 82 31.94 7.25 4.18
C ILE A 82 33.09 7.93 3.41
N ALA A 83 33.96 7.14 2.77
CA ALA A 83 35.06 7.67 1.97
C ALA A 83 34.55 8.41 0.71
N LEU A 84 33.51 7.91 0.05
CA LEU A 84 32.88 8.56 -1.11
C LEU A 84 32.20 9.88 -0.75
N GLU A 85 31.55 9.96 0.40
CA GLU A 85 30.91 11.21 0.88
C GLU A 85 31.92 12.27 1.34
N SER A 86 33.06 11.86 1.86
CA SER A 86 34.12 12.77 2.28
C SER A 86 35.06 13.20 1.15
N GLU A 87 34.95 12.62 -0.05
CA GLU A 87 35.82 12.91 -1.19
C GLU A 87 35.47 14.25 -1.84
N GLN A 88 36.51 15.00 -2.24
CA GLN A 88 36.34 16.24 -2.98
C GLN A 88 36.28 15.98 -4.48
N TRP A 89 35.08 15.93 -5.01
CA TRP A 89 34.86 15.68 -6.43
C TRP A 89 35.20 16.89 -7.30
N PRO A 90 35.68 16.68 -8.55
CA PRO A 90 35.92 17.78 -9.48
C PRO A 90 34.64 18.60 -9.76
N GLU A 91 34.66 19.90 -9.57
CA GLU A 91 33.50 20.76 -9.86
C GLU A 91 33.09 20.66 -11.35
N PRO A 92 31.78 20.63 -11.67
CA PRO A 92 30.62 20.78 -10.79
C PRO A 92 30.04 19.45 -10.31
N LEU A 93 30.77 18.33 -10.35
CA LEU A 93 30.31 17.00 -10.00
C LEU A 93 30.21 16.80 -8.48
N CYS A 94 29.19 16.05 -8.06
CA CYS A 94 29.07 15.45 -6.75
C CYS A 94 28.59 14.01 -6.96
N LEU A 95 29.51 13.01 -6.91
CA LEU A 95 29.14 11.62 -7.13
C LEU A 95 28.48 11.04 -5.89
N ARG A 96 27.29 10.51 -6.06
CA ARG A 96 26.54 9.79 -5.04
C ARG A 96 26.41 8.33 -5.48
N VAL A 97 26.82 7.41 -4.62
CA VAL A 97 26.84 5.97 -4.94
C VAL A 97 25.78 5.23 -4.15
N ARG A 98 24.96 4.45 -4.83
CA ARG A 98 23.98 3.54 -4.22
C ARG A 98 24.61 2.15 -4.06
N MET A 99 24.31 1.49 -2.92
CA MET A 99 24.87 0.18 -2.59
C MET A 99 23.80 -0.79 -2.15
N GLY A 100 23.91 -2.08 -2.58
CA GLY A 100 22.99 -3.14 -2.21
C GLY A 100 23.71 -4.38 -1.71
N LEU A 101 23.30 -4.91 -0.55
CA LEU A 101 23.86 -6.10 0.10
C LEU A 101 22.83 -7.22 0.18
N ASN A 102 23.22 -8.43 -0.26
CA ASN A 102 22.44 -9.64 -0.06
C ASN A 102 23.31 -10.86 0.22
N THR A 103 22.86 -11.72 1.15
CA THR A 103 23.52 -12.97 1.53
C THR A 103 22.72 -14.16 1.00
N GLY A 104 23.40 -15.12 0.37
CA GLY A 104 22.76 -16.34 -0.11
C GLY A 104 23.71 -17.24 -0.86
N GLU A 105 23.22 -18.39 -1.33
CA GLU A 105 23.98 -19.32 -2.14
C GLU A 105 24.05 -18.85 -3.59
N ALA A 106 25.23 -19.01 -4.21
CA ALA A 106 25.46 -18.71 -5.61
C ALA A 106 26.43 -19.73 -6.23
N ILE A 107 26.36 -19.87 -7.54
CA ILE A 107 27.25 -20.75 -8.30
C ILE A 107 28.44 -19.91 -8.79
N GLU A 108 29.63 -20.26 -8.32
CA GLU A 108 30.90 -19.68 -8.87
C GLU A 108 31.28 -20.44 -10.13
N ARG A 109 31.56 -19.70 -11.19
CA ARG A 109 32.05 -20.25 -12.45
C ARG A 109 33.02 -19.25 -13.12
N ASP A 110 34.23 -19.70 -13.37
CA ASP A 110 35.27 -18.93 -14.06
C ASP A 110 35.63 -17.57 -13.42
N GLY A 111 35.40 -17.45 -12.10
CA GLY A 111 35.66 -16.21 -11.34
C GLY A 111 34.46 -15.26 -11.23
N ASP A 112 33.34 -15.61 -11.83
CA ASP A 112 32.08 -14.89 -11.75
C ASP A 112 31.04 -15.67 -10.93
N TYR A 113 29.97 -15.00 -10.48
CA TYR A 113 28.92 -15.59 -9.65
C TYR A 113 27.56 -15.50 -10.32
N PHE A 114 26.79 -16.60 -10.25
CA PHE A 114 25.47 -16.74 -10.86
C PHE A 114 24.43 -17.23 -9.84
N GLY A 115 23.21 -16.75 -9.94
CA GLY A 115 22.09 -17.24 -9.15
C GLY A 115 21.21 -16.16 -8.54
N PRO A 116 20.11 -16.55 -7.89
CA PRO A 116 19.13 -15.61 -7.33
C PRO A 116 19.73 -14.64 -6.31
N ALA A 117 20.75 -15.06 -5.53
CA ALA A 117 21.36 -14.22 -4.51
C ALA A 117 22.11 -13.01 -5.12
N VAL A 118 22.77 -13.20 -6.26
CA VAL A 118 23.48 -12.16 -7.00
C VAL A 118 22.48 -11.16 -7.59
N ILE A 119 21.43 -11.66 -8.25
CA ILE A 119 20.35 -10.86 -8.83
C ILE A 119 19.68 -10.02 -7.75
N LYS A 120 19.46 -10.59 -6.58
CA LYS A 120 18.81 -9.92 -5.43
C LYS A 120 19.64 -8.73 -4.94
N ALA A 121 20.96 -8.87 -4.79
CA ALA A 121 21.85 -7.77 -4.39
C ALA A 121 21.80 -6.60 -5.39
N ALA A 122 21.86 -6.89 -6.70
CA ALA A 122 21.75 -5.88 -7.74
C ALA A 122 20.39 -5.16 -7.74
N ARG A 123 19.29 -5.90 -7.46
CA ARG A 123 17.94 -5.30 -7.39
C ARG A 123 17.76 -4.45 -6.15
N LEU A 124 18.36 -4.84 -5.02
CA LEU A 124 18.34 -4.03 -3.79
C LEU A 124 19.05 -2.69 -4.01
N MET A 125 20.25 -2.71 -4.63
CA MET A 125 20.97 -1.49 -4.97
C MET A 125 20.10 -0.51 -5.79
N ALA A 126 19.34 -1.04 -6.77
CA ALA A 126 18.49 -0.22 -7.62
C ALA A 126 17.25 0.39 -6.91
N LEU A 127 16.99 0.04 -5.65
CA LEU A 127 15.86 0.59 -4.86
C LEU A 127 16.16 1.92 -4.20
N VAL A 128 17.41 2.34 -4.14
CA VAL A 128 17.82 3.50 -3.33
C VAL A 128 18.49 4.57 -4.15
N ASP A 129 18.44 5.78 -3.63
CA ASP A 129 19.20 6.91 -4.14
C ASP A 129 20.67 6.79 -3.76
N GLY A 130 21.52 7.55 -4.41
CA GLY A 130 22.95 7.61 -4.08
C GLY A 130 23.17 8.08 -2.64
N GLY A 131 24.29 7.60 -2.06
CA GLY A 131 24.61 7.86 -0.64
C GLY A 131 24.04 6.84 0.34
N ARG A 132 23.37 5.78 -0.13
CA ARG A 132 22.69 4.80 0.73
C ARG A 132 23.19 3.38 0.54
N ILE A 133 23.17 2.61 1.63
CA ILE A 133 23.51 1.18 1.67
C ILE A 133 22.25 0.41 2.07
N VAL A 134 21.71 -0.36 1.15
CA VAL A 134 20.52 -1.20 1.36
C VAL A 134 20.90 -2.64 1.60
N VAL A 135 20.17 -3.30 2.51
CA VAL A 135 20.46 -4.66 2.98
C VAL A 135 19.19 -5.52 2.95
N SER A 136 19.29 -6.76 2.46
CA SER A 136 18.19 -7.74 2.52
C SER A 136 17.90 -8.18 3.96
N SER A 137 16.72 -8.75 4.22
CA SER A 137 16.36 -9.37 5.49
C SER A 137 17.39 -10.41 5.92
N THR A 138 17.78 -11.31 5.02
CA THR A 138 18.77 -12.35 5.27
C THR A 138 20.11 -11.77 5.72
N THR A 139 20.58 -10.72 5.05
CA THR A 139 21.84 -10.06 5.45
C THR A 139 21.67 -9.29 6.75
N ALA A 140 20.56 -8.60 6.93
CA ALA A 140 20.25 -7.85 8.15
C ALA A 140 20.25 -8.74 9.39
N ASP A 141 19.64 -9.92 9.31
CA ASP A 141 19.59 -10.89 10.41
C ASP A 141 20.97 -11.39 10.82
N VAL A 142 21.84 -11.61 9.83
CA VAL A 142 23.23 -12.05 10.07
C VAL A 142 24.09 -10.94 10.69
N VAL A 143 23.96 -9.69 10.20
CA VAL A 143 24.85 -8.59 10.65
C VAL A 143 24.37 -7.88 11.91
N ARG A 144 23.11 -8.01 12.31
CA ARG A 144 22.44 -7.24 13.38
C ARG A 144 23.25 -7.18 14.69
N HIS A 145 23.92 -8.28 15.04
CA HIS A 145 24.72 -8.38 16.26
C HIS A 145 26.23 -8.15 16.06
N HIS A 146 26.64 -7.79 14.83
CA HIS A 146 28.04 -7.67 14.43
C HIS A 146 28.38 -6.35 13.76
N LEU A 147 27.46 -5.38 13.80
CA LEU A 147 27.69 -4.05 13.25
C LEU A 147 28.75 -3.28 14.05
N PRO A 148 29.51 -2.40 13.41
CA PRO A 148 30.39 -1.46 14.08
C PRO A 148 29.62 -0.60 15.12
N PRO A 149 30.30 -0.06 16.14
CA PRO A 149 29.69 0.91 17.05
C PRO A 149 29.04 2.05 16.28
N ASP A 150 27.88 2.51 16.77
CA ASP A 150 27.09 3.60 16.20
C ASP A 150 26.50 3.32 14.80
N THR A 151 26.59 2.10 14.30
CA THR A 151 25.95 1.66 13.05
C THR A 151 24.60 0.99 13.34
N ARG A 152 23.58 1.31 12.54
CA ARG A 152 22.19 0.83 12.72
C ARG A 152 21.62 0.27 11.43
N LEU A 153 20.74 -0.73 11.58
CA LEU A 153 19.86 -1.21 10.52
C LEU A 153 18.51 -0.53 10.67
N LEU A 154 18.20 0.37 9.76
CA LEU A 154 16.91 1.04 9.72
C LEU A 154 15.97 0.27 8.79
N PRO A 155 14.82 -0.22 9.26
CA PRO A 155 13.86 -0.90 8.40
C PRO A 155 13.25 0.10 7.42
N VAL A 156 13.23 -0.29 6.15
CA VAL A 156 12.67 0.52 5.06
C VAL A 156 11.25 0.10 4.73
N GLY A 157 10.95 -1.16 4.93
CA GLY A 157 9.67 -1.78 4.57
C GLY A 157 9.86 -3.07 3.80
N THR A 158 8.76 -3.56 3.22
CA THR A 158 8.75 -4.79 2.43
C THR A 158 8.54 -4.43 0.96
N VAL A 159 9.45 -4.88 0.10
CA VAL A 159 9.42 -4.59 -1.34
C VAL A 159 9.36 -5.87 -2.16
N ARG A 160 8.80 -5.80 -3.35
CA ARG A 160 8.86 -6.88 -4.32
C ARG A 160 9.98 -6.60 -5.31
N LEU A 161 11.00 -7.45 -5.31
CA LEU A 161 12.13 -7.32 -6.22
C LEU A 161 11.77 -7.89 -7.60
N LYS A 162 12.05 -7.15 -8.66
CA LYS A 162 11.71 -7.53 -10.04
C LYS A 162 12.36 -8.86 -10.43
N GLY A 163 11.54 -9.82 -10.88
CA GLY A 163 12.01 -11.14 -11.34
C GLY A 163 12.38 -12.12 -10.22
N LEU A 164 12.05 -11.82 -8.96
CA LEU A 164 12.18 -12.73 -7.83
C LEU A 164 10.79 -13.00 -7.22
N GLU A 165 10.55 -14.24 -6.80
CA GLU A 165 9.30 -14.60 -6.12
C GLU A 165 9.32 -14.14 -4.66
N GLY A 166 8.16 -13.63 -4.18
CA GLY A 166 7.97 -13.21 -2.79
C GLY A 166 8.21 -11.72 -2.53
N GLN A 167 7.97 -11.33 -1.29
CA GLN A 167 8.24 -9.99 -0.75
C GLN A 167 9.51 -10.05 0.10
N GLU A 168 10.35 -9.01 0.02
CA GLU A 168 11.60 -8.89 0.76
C GLU A 168 11.52 -7.73 1.74
N ALA A 169 11.78 -7.99 3.02
CA ALA A 169 11.99 -6.93 4.00
C ALA A 169 13.37 -6.30 3.78
N VAL A 170 13.40 -4.99 3.68
CA VAL A 170 14.59 -4.22 3.28
C VAL A 170 15.00 -3.28 4.40
N PHE A 171 16.30 -3.17 4.63
CA PHE A 171 16.91 -2.32 5.64
C PHE A 171 17.95 -1.41 5.03
N VAL A 172 18.18 -0.24 5.63
CA VAL A 172 19.29 0.66 5.31
C VAL A 172 20.30 0.63 6.45
N LEU A 173 21.60 0.55 6.09
CA LEU A 173 22.70 0.76 7.03
C LEU A 173 22.93 2.26 7.23
N ALA A 174 22.74 2.74 8.46
CA ALA A 174 23.00 4.11 8.88
C ALA A 174 24.19 4.13 9.84
N ALA A 175 25.13 5.04 9.62
CA ALA A 175 26.30 5.23 10.47
C ALA A 175 26.69 6.73 10.53
N PRO A 176 27.38 7.20 11.61
CA PRO A 176 27.95 8.54 11.64
C PRO A 176 28.90 8.76 10.45
N GLY A 177 28.78 9.90 9.79
CA GLY A 177 29.60 10.24 8.61
C GLY A 177 29.03 9.78 7.28
N LEU A 178 27.91 9.04 7.28
CA LEU A 178 27.03 8.97 6.13
C LEU A 178 26.08 10.15 6.21
N GLY A 179 25.92 10.91 5.12
CA GLY A 179 25.07 12.08 5.06
C GLY A 179 23.72 11.79 5.69
N GLU A 180 23.14 12.77 6.37
CA GLU A 180 21.90 12.58 7.12
C GLU A 180 20.90 11.79 6.31
N THR A 181 20.64 10.56 6.74
CA THR A 181 19.58 9.71 6.22
C THR A 181 18.23 10.20 6.70
N GLY A 182 18.03 11.53 6.58
CA GLY A 182 16.85 12.23 7.07
C GLY A 182 15.64 12.11 6.15
N ALA A 183 15.79 11.72 4.89
CA ALA A 183 14.63 11.31 4.14
C ALA A 183 14.44 9.79 4.40
N PRO A 184 13.28 9.33 4.88
CA PRO A 184 12.91 7.94 4.64
C PRO A 184 13.20 7.69 3.17
N LEU A 185 13.72 6.48 2.81
CA LEU A 185 13.77 6.08 1.41
C LEU A 185 12.52 6.61 0.78
N ALA A 186 12.71 7.53 -0.18
CA ALA A 186 11.61 8.30 -0.76
C ALA A 186 10.47 7.33 -0.82
N ALA A 187 9.40 7.62 -0.10
CA ALA A 187 8.36 6.65 0.13
C ALA A 187 7.85 6.25 -1.24
N HIS A 188 8.59 5.33 -1.87
CA HIS A 188 8.16 4.65 -3.06
C HIS A 188 6.93 3.88 -2.58
N GLY A 189 5.84 4.69 -2.44
CA GLY A 189 4.52 4.23 -2.08
C GLY A 189 4.40 3.54 -0.72
N MET A 190 4.64 4.24 0.39
CA MET A 190 3.93 3.89 1.63
C MET A 190 2.43 4.11 1.35
N GLY A 191 1.79 3.08 0.77
CA GLY A 191 0.40 3.11 0.36
C GLY A 191 0.14 3.02 -1.14
N ALA A 192 1.12 3.27 -2.03
CA ALA A 192 0.88 3.16 -3.47
C ALA A 192 0.61 1.71 -3.88
N ARG A 193 -0.56 1.48 -4.43
CA ARG A 193 -0.97 0.16 -4.95
C ARG A 193 -0.19 -0.10 -6.25
N LEU A 194 0.64 -1.12 -6.26
CA LEU A 194 1.43 -1.48 -7.44
C LEU A 194 0.56 -2.14 -8.52
N PRO A 195 0.95 -2.04 -9.81
CA PRO A 195 0.27 -2.73 -10.88
C PRO A 195 0.25 -4.25 -10.64
N PRO A 196 -0.79 -4.96 -11.15
CA PRO A 196 -0.88 -6.41 -11.01
C PRO A 196 0.33 -7.09 -11.66
N ALA A 197 0.92 -8.09 -10.98
CA ALA A 197 2.06 -8.83 -11.50
C ALA A 197 1.68 -9.60 -12.77
N THR A 198 2.43 -9.40 -13.86
CA THR A 198 2.25 -10.15 -15.09
C THR A 198 3.21 -11.34 -15.14
N THR A 199 2.68 -12.55 -15.42
CA THR A 199 3.46 -13.79 -15.50
C THR A 199 4.12 -14.02 -16.86
N SER A 200 3.77 -13.23 -17.88
CA SER A 200 4.29 -13.37 -19.26
C SER A 200 4.62 -12.02 -19.87
N ALA A 201 5.66 -11.98 -20.71
CA ALA A 201 6.05 -10.80 -21.44
C ALA A 201 4.93 -10.30 -22.37
N ILE A 202 4.91 -8.99 -22.67
CA ILE A 202 4.02 -8.42 -23.66
C ILE A 202 4.52 -8.77 -25.06
N VAL A 203 3.62 -9.24 -25.92
CA VAL A 203 3.97 -9.65 -27.31
C VAL A 203 3.57 -8.54 -28.28
N GLY A 204 4.49 -8.09 -29.13
CA GLY A 204 4.24 -7.27 -30.31
C GLY A 204 3.72 -5.86 -30.06
N ARG A 205 4.05 -5.21 -28.93
CA ARG A 205 3.56 -3.87 -28.56
C ARG A 205 4.69 -2.87 -28.27
N THR A 206 5.87 -3.07 -28.85
CA THR A 206 7.04 -2.20 -28.57
C THR A 206 6.81 -0.76 -29.02
N ALA A 207 6.26 -0.59 -30.23
CA ALA A 207 6.00 0.74 -30.79
C ALA A 207 4.96 1.52 -30.00
N GLU A 208 3.88 0.86 -29.59
CA GLU A 208 2.82 1.47 -28.78
C GLU A 208 3.34 1.82 -27.38
N LEU A 209 4.18 0.95 -26.76
CA LEU A 209 4.79 1.22 -25.48
C LEU A 209 5.67 2.48 -25.53
N GLU A 210 6.54 2.60 -26.54
CA GLU A 210 7.35 3.79 -26.74
C GLU A 210 6.49 5.04 -27.03
N ALA A 211 5.40 4.89 -27.78
CA ALA A 211 4.47 5.98 -28.05
C ALA A 211 3.80 6.49 -26.76
N VAL A 212 3.38 5.59 -25.87
CA VAL A 212 2.80 5.96 -24.56
C VAL A 212 3.83 6.68 -23.69
N GLN A 213 5.06 6.15 -23.63
CA GLN A 213 6.13 6.79 -22.85
C GLN A 213 6.43 8.20 -23.36
N ARG A 214 6.58 8.38 -24.67
CA ARG A 214 6.76 9.72 -25.27
C ARG A 214 5.59 10.65 -24.98
N ALA A 215 4.35 10.16 -25.07
CA ALA A 215 3.17 10.96 -24.78
C ALA A 215 3.12 11.45 -23.32
N MET A 216 3.48 10.62 -22.37
CA MET A 216 3.51 10.98 -20.94
C MET A 216 4.54 12.08 -20.60
N HIS A 217 5.59 12.27 -21.42
CA HIS A 217 6.51 13.39 -21.25
C HIS A 217 5.91 14.75 -21.65
N HIS A 218 4.90 14.75 -22.50
CA HIS A 218 4.34 15.98 -23.08
C HIS A 218 2.89 16.26 -22.63
N HIS A 219 2.19 15.25 -22.14
CA HIS A 219 0.77 15.32 -21.76
C HIS A 219 0.56 14.82 -20.34
N ARG A 220 -0.31 15.52 -19.62
CA ARG A 220 -0.66 15.17 -18.24
C ARG A 220 -1.68 14.02 -18.18
N VAL A 221 -2.48 13.86 -19.20
CA VAL A 221 -3.47 12.78 -19.32
C VAL A 221 -3.27 12.05 -20.62
N VAL A 222 -2.96 10.76 -20.56
CA VAL A 222 -2.83 9.87 -21.71
C VAL A 222 -3.85 8.75 -21.58
N THR A 223 -4.71 8.58 -22.58
CA THR A 223 -5.77 7.56 -22.58
C THR A 223 -5.50 6.51 -23.64
N LEU A 224 -5.35 5.26 -23.19
CA LEU A 224 -5.31 4.09 -24.06
C LEU A 224 -6.74 3.70 -24.43
N THR A 225 -7.10 3.86 -25.70
CA THR A 225 -8.43 3.52 -26.18
C THR A 225 -8.41 2.24 -27.03
N GLY A 226 -9.51 1.49 -27.02
CA GLY A 226 -9.66 0.27 -27.82
C GLY A 226 -10.71 -0.68 -27.26
N ILE A 227 -11.09 -1.67 -28.04
CA ILE A 227 -12.10 -2.67 -27.66
C ILE A 227 -11.69 -3.51 -26.45
N GLY A 228 -12.68 -4.17 -25.82
CA GLY A 228 -12.42 -5.16 -24.75
C GLY A 228 -11.51 -6.28 -25.26
N GLY A 229 -10.60 -6.77 -24.39
CA GLY A 229 -9.70 -7.87 -24.76
C GLY A 229 -8.53 -7.53 -25.69
N ILE A 230 -8.37 -6.23 -26.11
CA ILE A 230 -7.30 -5.80 -27.03
C ILE A 230 -5.92 -5.69 -26.34
N GLY A 231 -5.86 -5.76 -25.01
CA GLY A 231 -4.61 -5.69 -24.26
C GLY A 231 -4.28 -4.32 -23.67
N LYS A 232 -5.24 -3.39 -23.50
CA LYS A 232 -5.04 -2.06 -22.87
C LYS A 232 -4.40 -2.16 -21.48
N THR A 233 -5.02 -2.92 -20.60
CA THR A 233 -4.53 -3.16 -19.23
C THR A 233 -3.10 -3.71 -19.24
N ARG A 234 -2.82 -4.67 -20.13
CA ARG A 234 -1.51 -5.30 -20.23
C ARG A 234 -0.43 -4.32 -20.71
N LEU A 235 -0.77 -3.44 -21.66
CA LEU A 235 0.12 -2.35 -22.08
C LEU A 235 0.33 -1.35 -20.95
N ALA A 236 -0.73 -0.95 -20.24
CA ALA A 236 -0.64 -0.02 -19.10
C ALA A 236 0.27 -0.57 -17.98
N VAL A 237 0.18 -1.88 -17.66
CA VAL A 237 1.08 -2.54 -16.71
C VAL A 237 2.54 -2.48 -17.19
N ALA A 238 2.80 -2.83 -18.46
CA ALA A 238 4.15 -2.79 -19.02
C ALA A 238 4.74 -1.37 -19.04
N VAL A 239 3.91 -0.35 -19.32
CA VAL A 239 4.30 1.07 -19.23
C VAL A 239 4.62 1.44 -17.79
N ALA A 240 3.75 1.11 -16.83
CA ALA A 240 3.93 1.38 -15.41
C ALA A 240 5.25 0.77 -14.88
N GLU A 241 5.52 -0.51 -15.21
CA GLU A 241 6.75 -1.21 -14.82
C GLU A 241 8.01 -0.55 -15.38
N ARG A 242 7.98 -0.13 -16.67
CA ARG A 242 9.15 0.48 -17.33
C ARG A 242 9.36 1.94 -16.92
N SER A 243 8.30 2.63 -16.52
CA SER A 243 8.33 4.05 -16.18
C SER A 243 8.51 4.30 -14.67
N ALA A 244 8.56 3.25 -13.84
CA ALA A 244 8.63 3.39 -12.39
C ALA A 244 9.85 4.21 -11.90
N GLY A 245 10.98 4.12 -12.60
CA GLY A 245 12.18 4.91 -12.30
C GLY A 245 12.20 6.34 -12.87
N ALA A 246 11.22 6.69 -13.72
CA ALA A 246 11.14 8.03 -14.32
C ALA A 246 10.30 9.02 -13.48
N PHE A 247 9.50 8.51 -12.54
CA PHE A 247 8.66 9.32 -11.66
C PHE A 247 9.23 9.30 -10.24
N ARG A 248 9.59 10.47 -9.72
CA ARG A 248 10.21 10.63 -8.39
C ARG A 248 9.40 9.97 -7.27
N ASP A 249 8.09 10.13 -7.30
CA ASP A 249 7.17 9.61 -6.27
C ASP A 249 6.50 8.29 -6.69
N GLY A 250 7.05 7.62 -7.72
CA GLY A 250 6.67 6.26 -8.14
C GLY A 250 5.40 6.17 -8.98
N VAL A 251 4.78 4.99 -8.94
CA VAL A 251 3.58 4.65 -9.72
C VAL A 251 2.48 4.17 -8.78
N ALA A 252 1.27 4.70 -8.93
CA ALA A 252 0.06 4.24 -8.27
C ALA A 252 -0.89 3.58 -9.28
N TRP A 253 -1.45 2.42 -8.92
CA TRP A 253 -2.42 1.68 -9.73
C TRP A 253 -3.81 1.75 -9.14
N VAL A 254 -4.77 2.25 -9.91
CA VAL A 254 -6.18 2.39 -9.55
C VAL A 254 -7.00 1.44 -10.44
N GLU A 255 -7.46 0.32 -9.88
CA GLU A 255 -8.32 -0.62 -10.60
C GLU A 255 -9.78 -0.20 -10.43
N LEU A 256 -10.40 0.26 -11.50
CA LEU A 256 -11.77 0.81 -11.47
C LEU A 256 -12.85 -0.19 -11.83
N ALA A 257 -12.49 -1.38 -12.33
CA ALA A 257 -13.49 -2.42 -12.67
C ALA A 257 -14.49 -2.71 -11.53
N PRO A 258 -14.08 -2.71 -10.25
CA PRO A 258 -14.98 -2.93 -9.12
C PRO A 258 -15.64 -1.67 -8.56
N ALA A 259 -15.30 -0.47 -9.04
CA ALA A 259 -15.92 0.77 -8.58
C ALA A 259 -17.35 0.87 -9.11
N LEU A 260 -18.31 1.20 -8.25
CA LEU A 260 -19.73 1.23 -8.60
C LEU A 260 -20.26 2.65 -8.83
N ASP A 261 -19.59 3.66 -8.29
CA ASP A 261 -19.93 5.07 -8.35
C ASP A 261 -18.69 5.98 -8.25
N ASP A 262 -18.91 7.29 -8.36
CA ASP A 262 -17.85 8.29 -8.32
C ASP A 262 -17.15 8.35 -6.95
N ASP A 263 -17.88 8.12 -5.86
CA ASP A 263 -17.31 8.10 -4.51
C ASP A 263 -16.33 6.94 -4.35
N ALA A 264 -16.68 5.75 -4.88
CA ALA A 264 -15.79 4.61 -4.91
C ALA A 264 -14.50 4.89 -5.72
N VAL A 265 -14.60 5.66 -6.83
CA VAL A 265 -13.42 6.08 -7.60
C VAL A 265 -12.48 6.92 -6.76
N VAL A 266 -12.99 7.94 -6.05
CA VAL A 266 -12.16 8.82 -5.20
C VAL A 266 -11.51 8.02 -4.07
N HIS A 267 -12.23 7.06 -3.47
CA HIS A 267 -11.68 6.17 -2.45
C HIS A 267 -10.58 5.25 -3.00
N GLU A 268 -10.74 4.72 -4.22
CA GLU A 268 -9.69 3.91 -4.86
C GLU A 268 -8.45 4.75 -5.17
N ILE A 269 -8.62 6.00 -5.63
CA ILE A 269 -7.50 6.92 -5.84
C ILE A 269 -6.80 7.20 -4.51
N ALA A 270 -7.55 7.59 -3.47
CA ALA A 270 -7.02 7.86 -2.14
C ALA A 270 -6.24 6.68 -1.59
N ALA A 271 -6.80 5.45 -1.69
CA ALA A 271 -6.13 4.22 -1.27
C ALA A 271 -4.86 3.94 -2.08
N ALA A 272 -4.89 4.20 -3.41
CA ALA A 272 -3.74 3.95 -4.27
C ALA A 272 -2.57 4.91 -4.04
N ILE A 273 -2.83 6.15 -3.63
CA ILE A 273 -1.81 7.17 -3.36
C ILE A 273 -1.51 7.35 -1.87
N GLY A 274 -2.20 6.61 -0.99
CA GLY A 274 -2.06 6.71 0.46
C GLY A 274 -2.69 7.97 1.08
N ALA A 275 -3.61 8.65 0.38
CA ALA A 275 -4.34 9.79 0.92
C ALA A 275 -5.48 9.36 1.85
N ARG A 276 -5.80 10.16 2.85
CA ARG A 276 -6.86 9.89 3.84
C ARG A 276 -7.84 11.02 3.98
N PRO A 277 -9.11 10.73 4.31
CA PRO A 277 -10.13 11.76 4.54
C PRO A 277 -9.66 12.79 5.56
N GLN A 278 -9.83 14.07 5.24
CA GLN A 278 -9.60 15.20 6.15
C GLN A 278 -10.95 15.76 6.61
N ILE A 279 -10.98 16.24 7.87
CA ILE A 279 -12.20 16.81 8.45
C ILE A 279 -12.53 18.13 7.77
N GLY A 280 -13.81 18.25 7.39
CA GLY A 280 -14.30 19.47 6.75
C GLY A 280 -13.84 19.65 5.30
N HIS A 281 -13.11 18.68 4.73
CA HIS A 281 -12.72 18.66 3.32
C HIS A 281 -13.38 17.48 2.61
N ASP A 282 -13.74 17.68 1.37
CA ASP A 282 -14.10 16.58 0.48
C ASP A 282 -12.87 15.68 0.27
N LEU A 283 -13.09 14.39 0.13
CA LEU A 283 -12.02 13.43 -0.15
C LEU A 283 -11.32 13.76 -1.48
N THR A 284 -12.03 14.30 -2.45
CA THR A 284 -11.46 14.78 -3.71
C THR A 284 -10.46 15.92 -3.48
N ASP A 285 -10.76 16.85 -2.59
CA ASP A 285 -9.84 17.93 -2.22
C ASP A 285 -8.60 17.40 -1.51
N THR A 286 -8.78 16.41 -0.65
CA THR A 286 -7.67 15.71 0.03
C THR A 286 -6.74 15.00 -0.97
N VAL A 287 -7.31 14.30 -1.96
CA VAL A 287 -6.55 13.65 -3.05
C VAL A 287 -5.81 14.71 -3.89
N ALA A 288 -6.48 15.82 -4.20
CA ALA A 288 -5.88 16.91 -4.97
C ALA A 288 -4.66 17.51 -4.25
N ALA A 289 -4.82 17.82 -2.96
CA ALA A 289 -3.73 18.32 -2.11
C ALA A 289 -2.55 17.33 -2.05
N ALA A 290 -2.83 16.05 -1.89
CA ALA A 290 -1.81 15.00 -1.86
C ALA A 290 -1.05 14.84 -3.19
N LEU A 291 -1.63 15.24 -4.33
CA LEU A 291 -1.02 15.13 -5.66
C LEU A 291 -0.34 16.43 -6.14
N THR A 292 -0.48 17.56 -5.41
CA THR A 292 0.02 18.86 -5.85
C THR A 292 1.55 18.86 -6.04
N ASP A 293 2.30 18.29 -5.08
CA ASP A 293 3.76 18.27 -5.08
C ASP A 293 4.37 16.92 -5.48
N ARG A 294 3.54 15.92 -5.83
CA ARG A 294 4.00 14.57 -6.17
C ARG A 294 4.18 14.41 -7.68
N GLN A 295 5.42 14.12 -8.09
CA GLN A 295 5.76 13.71 -9.44
C GLN A 295 5.61 12.19 -9.57
N MET A 296 4.37 11.73 -9.77
CA MET A 296 4.06 10.31 -9.86
C MET A 296 3.21 9.98 -11.09
N LEU A 297 3.24 8.72 -11.50
CA LEU A 297 2.31 8.17 -12.48
C LEU A 297 1.12 7.52 -11.78
N VAL A 298 -0.08 8.00 -12.06
CA VAL A 298 -1.31 7.37 -11.59
C VAL A 298 -1.99 6.67 -12.77
N VAL A 299 -2.13 5.35 -12.68
CA VAL A 299 -2.75 4.54 -13.74
C VAL A 299 -4.17 4.18 -13.34
N PHE A 300 -5.14 4.57 -14.18
CA PHE A 300 -6.56 4.23 -14.04
C PHE A 300 -6.92 3.12 -15.02
N ASP A 301 -7.22 1.94 -14.52
CA ASP A 301 -7.61 0.84 -15.39
C ASP A 301 -9.14 0.63 -15.40
N ASN A 302 -9.68 0.40 -16.59
CA ASN A 302 -11.09 0.11 -16.85
C ASN A 302 -12.06 1.29 -16.57
N CYS A 303 -11.78 2.45 -17.16
CA CYS A 303 -12.56 3.70 -16.97
C CYS A 303 -13.94 3.71 -17.63
N GLU A 304 -14.27 2.75 -18.51
CA GLU A 304 -15.41 2.83 -19.44
C GLU A 304 -16.79 2.96 -18.79
N HIS A 305 -17.02 2.36 -17.62
CA HIS A 305 -18.35 2.34 -16.96
C HIS A 305 -18.61 3.57 -16.07
N LEU A 306 -17.55 4.30 -15.67
CA LEU A 306 -17.62 5.52 -14.86
C LEU A 306 -16.99 6.73 -15.55
N ARG A 307 -16.96 6.72 -16.88
CA ARG A 307 -16.24 7.67 -17.71
C ARG A 307 -16.47 9.15 -17.35
N GLU A 308 -17.72 9.55 -17.18
CA GLU A 308 -18.08 10.95 -16.87
C GLU A 308 -17.64 11.36 -15.46
N GLY A 309 -17.78 10.46 -14.48
CA GLY A 309 -17.30 10.67 -13.11
C GLY A 309 -15.78 10.82 -13.06
N ILE A 310 -15.07 9.90 -13.71
CA ILE A 310 -13.60 9.95 -13.80
C ILE A 310 -13.12 11.23 -14.48
N ALA A 311 -13.81 11.65 -15.57
CA ALA A 311 -13.47 12.89 -16.23
C ALA A 311 -13.64 14.12 -15.30
N ARG A 312 -14.72 14.17 -14.52
CA ARG A 312 -14.92 15.25 -13.52
C ARG A 312 -13.85 15.23 -12.44
N ILE A 313 -13.53 14.05 -11.91
CA ILE A 313 -12.50 13.91 -10.87
C ILE A 313 -11.14 14.35 -11.40
N LEU A 314 -10.73 13.86 -12.57
CA LEU A 314 -9.45 14.26 -13.19
C LEU A 314 -9.37 15.76 -13.51
N ASP A 315 -10.46 16.37 -14.02
CA ASP A 315 -10.52 17.82 -14.25
C ASP A 315 -10.35 18.59 -12.93
N THR A 316 -10.97 18.15 -11.85
CA THR A 316 -10.83 18.73 -10.50
C THR A 316 -9.38 18.64 -10.02
N LEU A 317 -8.74 17.46 -10.13
CA LEU A 317 -7.35 17.25 -9.71
C LEU A 317 -6.38 18.14 -10.53
N LEU A 318 -6.58 18.22 -11.85
CA LEU A 318 -5.74 19.04 -12.71
C LEU A 318 -5.87 20.54 -12.41
N ARG A 319 -7.09 21.03 -12.16
CA ARG A 319 -7.35 22.43 -11.78
C ARG A 319 -6.79 22.79 -10.41
N ALA A 320 -6.76 21.84 -9.49
CA ALA A 320 -6.16 22.01 -8.18
C ALA A 320 -4.61 22.02 -8.22
N GLY A 321 -4.01 21.83 -9.40
CA GLY A 321 -2.56 21.93 -9.58
C GLY A 321 -1.82 20.60 -9.34
N ALA A 322 -2.51 19.45 -9.39
CA ALA A 322 -1.85 18.15 -9.25
C ALA A 322 -0.64 18.03 -10.18
N SER A 323 0.53 17.61 -9.66
CA SER A 323 1.77 17.43 -10.45
C SER A 323 1.92 16.02 -11.04
N ALA A 324 1.00 15.11 -10.75
CA ALA A 324 0.97 13.74 -11.26
C ALA A 324 0.67 13.66 -12.77
N THR A 325 1.13 12.62 -13.43
CA THR A 325 0.75 12.23 -14.79
C THR A 325 -0.27 11.10 -14.71
N PHE A 326 -1.32 11.15 -15.54
CA PHE A 326 -2.41 10.19 -15.52
C PHE A 326 -2.39 9.34 -16.79
N LEU A 327 -2.31 8.01 -16.63
CA LEU A 327 -2.48 7.04 -17.71
C LEU A 327 -3.80 6.31 -17.49
N THR A 328 -4.70 6.38 -18.46
CA THR A 328 -6.03 5.77 -18.32
C THR A 328 -6.27 4.71 -19.39
N THR A 329 -7.03 3.66 -19.08
CA THR A 329 -7.51 2.69 -20.05
C THR A 329 -9.02 2.77 -20.16
N SER A 330 -9.54 2.85 -21.40
CA SER A 330 -10.97 2.95 -21.65
C SER A 330 -11.33 2.39 -23.03
N ARG A 331 -12.61 2.11 -23.26
CA ARG A 331 -13.11 1.79 -24.63
C ARG A 331 -13.25 3.04 -25.49
N GLN A 332 -13.49 4.18 -24.86
CA GLN A 332 -13.71 5.47 -25.52
C GLN A 332 -12.91 6.54 -24.77
N ARG A 333 -12.71 7.69 -25.43
CA ARG A 333 -12.10 8.86 -24.80
C ARG A 333 -12.88 9.29 -23.55
N LEU A 334 -12.20 9.84 -22.57
CA LEU A 334 -12.83 10.41 -21.37
C LEU A 334 -13.53 11.75 -21.67
N GLY A 335 -12.99 12.53 -22.61
CA GLY A 335 -13.52 13.82 -23.02
C GLY A 335 -12.96 15.00 -22.25
N LEU A 336 -11.76 14.86 -21.71
CA LEU A 336 -11.02 15.91 -21.01
C LEU A 336 -10.29 16.83 -21.97
N ASP A 337 -10.21 18.12 -21.63
CA ASP A 337 -9.35 19.07 -22.32
C ASP A 337 -7.88 18.69 -22.09
N GLY A 338 -7.09 18.59 -23.19
CA GLY A 338 -5.69 18.17 -23.10
C GLY A 338 -5.47 16.66 -22.99
N GLU A 339 -6.54 15.85 -23.10
CA GLU A 339 -6.44 14.39 -23.17
C GLU A 339 -5.71 13.96 -24.44
N HIS A 340 -4.61 13.22 -24.31
CA HIS A 340 -3.92 12.61 -25.43
C HIS A 340 -4.38 11.18 -25.65
N LEU A 341 -4.86 10.86 -26.86
CA LEU A 341 -5.43 9.56 -27.19
C LEU A 341 -4.42 8.68 -27.92
N ILE A 342 -4.25 7.46 -27.42
CA ILE A 342 -3.52 6.39 -28.11
C ILE A 342 -4.48 5.24 -28.36
N ALA A 343 -4.86 5.07 -29.63
CA ALA A 343 -5.77 4.02 -30.03
C ALA A 343 -5.01 2.69 -30.20
N LEU A 344 -5.39 1.67 -29.43
CA LEU A 344 -4.87 0.32 -29.59
C LEU A 344 -5.68 -0.45 -30.63
N GLY A 345 -5.00 -0.87 -31.69
CA GLY A 345 -5.51 -1.81 -32.68
C GLY A 345 -5.29 -3.28 -32.27
N PRO A 346 -5.78 -4.24 -33.06
CA PRO A 346 -5.40 -5.65 -32.96
C PRO A 346 -3.90 -5.86 -33.07
N LEU A 347 -3.43 -7.03 -32.67
CA LEU A 347 -2.07 -7.45 -32.98
C LEU A 347 -1.93 -7.61 -34.48
N ASP A 348 -0.71 -7.36 -34.99
CA ASP A 348 -0.41 -7.54 -36.39
C ASP A 348 -0.66 -8.98 -36.83
N VAL A 349 -1.35 -9.15 -37.95
CA VAL A 349 -1.73 -10.44 -38.54
C VAL A 349 -0.92 -10.77 -39.82
N VAL A 350 0.04 -9.90 -40.22
CA VAL A 350 0.93 -10.09 -41.38
C VAL A 350 2.27 -10.64 -40.92
N GLU A 351 2.79 -11.68 -41.58
CA GLU A 351 4.03 -12.37 -41.16
C GLU A 351 5.29 -11.48 -41.15
N PRO A 352 6.20 -11.65 -40.14
CA PRO A 352 6.15 -12.45 -38.93
C PRO A 352 5.40 -11.73 -37.81
N ASP A 353 4.17 -12.15 -37.56
CA ASP A 353 3.19 -11.38 -36.82
C ASP A 353 3.17 -11.62 -35.31
N ALA A 354 2.75 -10.61 -34.59
CA ALA A 354 2.61 -10.69 -33.13
C ALA A 354 1.44 -11.60 -32.71
N ALA A 355 0.38 -11.67 -33.50
CA ALA A 355 -0.80 -12.48 -33.24
C ALA A 355 -0.46 -13.97 -33.37
N HIS A 356 0.31 -14.36 -34.39
CA HIS A 356 0.80 -15.72 -34.58
C HIS A 356 1.74 -16.15 -33.44
N ARG A 357 2.70 -15.29 -33.08
CA ARG A 357 3.57 -15.56 -31.93
C ARG A 357 2.81 -15.77 -30.63
N LEU A 358 1.79 -14.93 -30.36
CA LEU A 358 0.96 -15.10 -29.19
C LEU A 358 0.23 -16.45 -29.20
N LEU A 359 -0.34 -16.85 -30.35
CA LEU A 359 -1.03 -18.14 -30.49
C LEU A 359 -0.08 -19.30 -30.22
N VAL A 360 1.11 -19.32 -30.81
CA VAL A 360 2.12 -20.36 -30.64
C VAL A 360 2.59 -20.44 -29.18
N GLU A 361 2.86 -19.31 -28.52
CA GLU A 361 3.19 -19.29 -27.10
C GLU A 361 2.11 -19.93 -26.22
N ARG A 362 0.83 -19.74 -26.57
CA ARG A 362 -0.30 -20.33 -25.83
C ARG A 362 -0.55 -21.80 -26.18
N LEU A 363 0.05 -22.34 -27.22
CA LEU A 363 -0.04 -23.73 -27.64
C LEU A 363 1.15 -24.58 -27.18
N THR A 364 1.94 -24.12 -26.22
CA THR A 364 3.04 -24.89 -25.63
C THR A 364 2.55 -26.29 -25.19
N GLY A 365 3.23 -27.36 -25.66
CA GLY A 365 2.86 -28.73 -25.41
C GLY A 365 1.88 -29.35 -26.41
N VAL A 366 1.56 -28.66 -27.50
CA VAL A 366 0.82 -29.23 -28.65
C VAL A 366 1.84 -29.57 -29.75
N ASP A 367 1.88 -30.84 -30.16
CA ASP A 367 2.93 -31.35 -31.09
C ASP A 367 2.64 -31.00 -32.55
N ASP A 368 1.35 -30.90 -32.94
CA ASP A 368 0.93 -30.63 -34.33
C ASP A 368 0.45 -29.16 -34.46
N LEU A 369 1.30 -28.31 -35.03
CA LEU A 369 1.06 -26.87 -35.24
C LEU A 369 1.13 -26.53 -36.75
N PRO A 370 0.11 -26.89 -37.54
CA PRO A 370 0.09 -26.61 -38.97
C PRO A 370 -0.06 -25.11 -39.24
N ASP A 371 0.89 -24.51 -39.96
CA ASP A 371 0.98 -23.08 -40.20
C ASP A 371 -0.29 -22.52 -40.89
N ASP A 372 -0.85 -23.27 -41.84
CA ASP A 372 -2.10 -22.90 -42.55
C ASP A 372 -3.31 -22.75 -41.60
N ALA A 373 -3.42 -23.66 -40.63
CA ALA A 373 -4.50 -23.64 -39.64
C ALA A 373 -4.25 -22.55 -38.57
N LEU A 374 -3.00 -22.34 -38.16
CA LEU A 374 -2.64 -21.25 -37.23
C LEU A 374 -2.95 -19.88 -37.87
N ALA A 375 -2.55 -19.64 -39.12
CA ALA A 375 -2.86 -18.42 -39.86
C ALA A 375 -4.37 -18.19 -39.98
N GLU A 376 -5.14 -19.26 -40.22
CA GLU A 376 -6.60 -19.16 -40.29
C GLU A 376 -7.22 -18.77 -38.94
N ILE A 377 -6.76 -19.34 -37.80
CA ILE A 377 -7.23 -18.98 -36.46
C ILE A 377 -6.92 -17.50 -36.18
N VAL A 378 -5.69 -17.04 -36.48
CA VAL A 378 -5.28 -15.64 -36.29
C VAL A 378 -6.18 -14.73 -37.11
N ARG A 379 -6.47 -15.06 -38.38
CA ARG A 379 -7.36 -14.30 -39.26
C ARG A 379 -8.80 -14.26 -38.71
N GLN A 380 -9.33 -15.39 -38.22
CA GLN A 380 -10.69 -15.47 -37.71
C GLN A 380 -10.87 -14.77 -36.35
N THR A 381 -9.81 -14.65 -35.57
CA THR A 381 -9.81 -13.92 -34.29
C THR A 381 -9.52 -12.43 -34.46
N ASP A 382 -9.36 -11.92 -35.70
CA ASP A 382 -9.04 -10.54 -36.03
C ASP A 382 -7.80 -10.00 -35.29
N GLY A 383 -6.87 -10.86 -34.89
CA GLY A 383 -5.70 -10.48 -34.08
C GLY A 383 -6.02 -9.95 -32.67
N ILE A 384 -7.22 -10.20 -32.16
CA ILE A 384 -7.64 -9.79 -30.80
C ILE A 384 -6.99 -10.73 -29.77
N PRO A 385 -6.10 -10.24 -28.87
CA PRO A 385 -5.36 -11.10 -27.96
C PRO A 385 -6.22 -12.08 -27.14
N LEU A 386 -7.31 -11.59 -26.54
CA LEU A 386 -8.20 -12.44 -25.75
C LEU A 386 -8.90 -13.50 -26.60
N ALA A 387 -9.30 -13.17 -27.83
CA ALA A 387 -9.90 -14.15 -28.74
C ALA A 387 -8.89 -15.22 -29.16
N ILE A 388 -7.62 -14.85 -29.38
CA ILE A 388 -6.51 -15.77 -29.64
C ILE A 388 -6.30 -16.72 -28.45
N GLU A 389 -6.27 -16.20 -27.23
CA GLU A 389 -6.10 -17.00 -26.00
C GLU A 389 -7.26 -18.01 -25.79
N LEU A 390 -8.49 -17.58 -26.04
CA LEU A 390 -9.67 -18.46 -26.00
C LEU A 390 -9.63 -19.55 -27.09
N ALA A 391 -9.21 -19.19 -28.31
CA ALA A 391 -9.04 -20.13 -29.39
C ALA A 391 -7.92 -21.15 -29.10
N ALA A 392 -6.78 -20.69 -28.56
CA ALA A 392 -5.68 -21.55 -28.14
C ALA A 392 -6.09 -22.57 -27.08
N ALA A 393 -6.92 -22.17 -26.11
CA ALA A 393 -7.48 -23.10 -25.12
C ALA A 393 -8.30 -24.23 -25.78
N ARG A 394 -9.05 -23.88 -26.83
CA ARG A 394 -9.83 -24.87 -27.62
C ARG A 394 -8.93 -25.77 -28.48
N CYS A 395 -7.84 -25.24 -29.00
CA CYS A 395 -6.87 -26.04 -29.77
C CYS A 395 -6.25 -27.17 -28.95
N ARG A 396 -5.98 -26.93 -27.66
CA ARG A 396 -5.47 -27.98 -26.76
C ARG A 396 -6.44 -29.16 -26.62
N ALA A 397 -7.74 -28.89 -26.63
CA ALA A 397 -8.78 -29.93 -26.46
C ALA A 397 -9.18 -30.62 -27.77
N LEU A 398 -9.22 -29.89 -28.88
CA LEU A 398 -9.80 -30.33 -30.15
C LEU A 398 -8.78 -30.50 -31.28
N GLY A 399 -7.56 -30.03 -31.12
CA GLY A 399 -6.55 -29.90 -32.17
C GLY A 399 -6.73 -28.65 -33.04
N VAL A 400 -5.60 -28.13 -33.58
CA VAL A 400 -5.53 -26.87 -34.27
C VAL A 400 -6.38 -26.81 -35.53
N ARG A 401 -6.33 -27.85 -36.41
CA ARG A 401 -7.12 -27.92 -37.63
C ARG A 401 -8.64 -27.91 -37.39
N ASN A 402 -9.08 -28.67 -36.41
CA ASN A 402 -10.51 -28.74 -36.07
C ASN A 402 -11.05 -27.38 -35.58
N VAL A 403 -10.24 -26.64 -34.85
CA VAL A 403 -10.61 -25.31 -34.37
C VAL A 403 -10.63 -24.30 -35.54
N ALA A 404 -9.65 -24.31 -36.43
CA ALA A 404 -9.61 -23.46 -37.61
C ALA A 404 -10.85 -23.63 -38.50
N GLU A 405 -11.31 -24.88 -38.68
CA GLU A 405 -12.50 -25.18 -39.50
C GLU A 405 -13.82 -24.72 -38.83
N ARG A 406 -13.93 -24.90 -37.49
CA ARG A 406 -15.20 -24.66 -36.77
C ARG A 406 -15.39 -23.22 -36.30
N LEU A 407 -14.32 -22.50 -36.02
CA LEU A 407 -14.37 -21.15 -35.49
C LEU A 407 -15.09 -20.19 -36.45
N GLY A 408 -14.81 -20.26 -37.77
CA GLY A 408 -15.45 -19.44 -38.78
C GLY A 408 -16.96 -19.71 -38.92
N GLY A 409 -17.42 -20.95 -38.71
CA GLY A 409 -18.84 -21.32 -38.66
C GLY A 409 -19.56 -20.75 -37.42
N ALA A 410 -18.93 -20.83 -36.26
CA ALA A 410 -19.46 -20.32 -34.99
C ALA A 410 -19.64 -18.78 -35.04
N LEU A 411 -18.65 -18.05 -35.58
CA LEU A 411 -18.67 -16.59 -35.68
C LEU A 411 -19.74 -16.07 -36.65
N ARG A 412 -20.08 -16.83 -37.72
CA ARG A 412 -21.13 -16.45 -38.70
C ARG A 412 -22.55 -16.54 -38.14
N LEU A 413 -22.76 -17.32 -37.10
CA LEU A 413 -24.05 -17.46 -36.40
C LEU A 413 -24.36 -16.28 -35.45
N PHE A 414 -23.38 -15.42 -35.19
CA PHE A 414 -23.53 -14.27 -34.32
C PHE A 414 -23.96 -13.05 -35.10
N THR A 415 -25.25 -12.94 -35.40
CA THR A 415 -25.85 -11.79 -36.13
C THR A 415 -26.72 -10.98 -35.16
N ASP A 416 -26.13 -10.30 -34.19
CA ASP A 416 -26.84 -9.26 -33.43
C ASP A 416 -26.65 -7.91 -34.11
N PRO A 417 -27.73 -7.29 -34.65
CA PRO A 417 -27.63 -6.00 -35.33
C PRO A 417 -27.30 -4.81 -34.42
N GLN A 418 -27.36 -4.98 -33.08
CA GLN A 418 -27.12 -3.91 -32.12
C GLN A 418 -25.62 -3.73 -31.72
N LEU A 419 -24.74 -4.64 -32.15
CA LEU A 419 -23.32 -4.56 -31.85
C LEU A 419 -22.60 -3.58 -32.76
N VAL A 420 -22.00 -2.56 -32.17
CA VAL A 420 -21.51 -1.34 -32.82
C VAL A 420 -20.34 -1.56 -33.81
N THR A 421 -19.60 -2.67 -33.71
CA THR A 421 -18.48 -2.99 -34.60
C THR A 421 -18.34 -4.49 -34.83
N GLU A 422 -17.80 -4.87 -36.00
CA GLU A 422 -17.52 -6.24 -36.41
C GLU A 422 -16.59 -6.99 -35.40
N ARG A 423 -15.63 -6.25 -34.80
CA ARG A 423 -14.66 -6.78 -33.82
C ARG A 423 -15.28 -7.08 -32.46
N HIS A 424 -16.30 -6.36 -31.99
CA HIS A 424 -17.04 -6.73 -30.79
C HIS A 424 -17.79 -8.06 -30.99
N ARG A 425 -18.35 -8.24 -32.16
CA ARG A 425 -19.01 -9.50 -32.55
C ARG A 425 -18.05 -10.69 -32.52
N THR A 426 -16.80 -10.50 -32.98
CA THR A 426 -15.77 -11.54 -32.95
C THR A 426 -15.48 -12.03 -31.55
N LEU A 427 -15.23 -11.12 -30.60
CA LEU A 427 -14.90 -11.50 -29.21
C LEU A 427 -16.09 -12.16 -28.50
N GLU A 428 -17.28 -11.56 -28.57
CA GLU A 428 -18.49 -12.13 -27.97
C GLU A 428 -18.85 -13.49 -28.60
N GLY A 429 -18.66 -13.65 -29.90
CA GLY A 429 -18.84 -14.91 -30.60
C GLY A 429 -17.91 -16.00 -30.11
N VAL A 430 -16.64 -15.69 -29.85
CA VAL A 430 -15.68 -16.67 -29.31
C VAL A 430 -16.02 -17.04 -27.86
N ILE A 431 -16.46 -16.06 -27.04
CA ILE A 431 -16.92 -16.34 -25.67
C ILE A 431 -18.18 -17.21 -25.70
N ASP A 432 -19.18 -16.87 -26.53
CA ASP A 432 -20.42 -17.66 -26.65
C ASP A 432 -20.15 -19.10 -27.14
N TRP A 433 -19.26 -19.25 -28.10
CA TRP A 433 -18.86 -20.57 -28.57
C TRP A 433 -18.22 -21.39 -27.43
N SER A 434 -17.37 -20.78 -26.61
CA SER A 434 -16.77 -21.41 -25.44
C SER A 434 -17.83 -21.76 -24.38
N TYR A 435 -18.75 -20.83 -24.11
CA TYR A 435 -19.85 -21.02 -23.15
C TYR A 435 -20.81 -22.15 -23.55
N ARG A 436 -21.26 -22.20 -24.81
CA ARG A 436 -22.18 -23.28 -25.30
C ARG A 436 -21.57 -24.67 -25.22
N ALA A 437 -20.27 -24.78 -25.17
CA ALA A 437 -19.60 -26.07 -25.09
C ALA A 437 -19.33 -26.53 -23.66
N LEU A 438 -19.77 -25.76 -22.65
CA LEU A 438 -19.71 -26.12 -21.23
C LEU A 438 -20.81 -27.11 -20.89
N SER A 439 -20.59 -27.91 -19.84
CA SER A 439 -21.63 -28.66 -19.14
C SER A 439 -22.72 -27.70 -18.61
N ALA A 440 -23.90 -28.21 -18.29
CA ALA A 440 -25.00 -27.42 -17.75
C ALA A 440 -24.65 -26.83 -16.40
N GLU A 441 -23.94 -27.58 -15.56
CA GLU A 441 -23.41 -27.21 -14.26
C GLU A 441 -22.38 -26.08 -14.40
N ALA A 442 -21.43 -26.19 -15.33
CA ALA A 442 -20.43 -25.19 -15.60
C ALA A 442 -21.03 -23.90 -16.20
N GLN A 443 -22.06 -23.99 -17.06
CA GLN A 443 -22.78 -22.82 -17.56
C GLN A 443 -23.48 -22.08 -16.41
N THR A 444 -24.07 -22.81 -15.47
CA THR A 444 -24.77 -22.21 -14.32
C THR A 444 -23.78 -21.57 -13.36
N THR A 445 -22.71 -22.28 -12.99
CA THR A 445 -21.62 -21.77 -12.16
C THR A 445 -20.99 -20.51 -12.77
N PHE A 446 -20.74 -20.49 -14.08
CA PHE A 446 -20.20 -19.35 -14.79
C PHE A 446 -21.11 -18.11 -14.67
N ARG A 447 -22.43 -18.27 -14.84
CA ARG A 447 -23.39 -17.17 -14.65
C ARG A 447 -23.39 -16.69 -13.20
N TYR A 448 -23.42 -17.62 -12.24
CA TYR A 448 -23.46 -17.27 -10.80
C TYR A 448 -22.21 -16.53 -10.33
N LEU A 449 -21.03 -16.94 -10.78
CA LEU A 449 -19.77 -16.28 -10.45
C LEU A 449 -19.61 -14.88 -11.07
N SER A 450 -20.50 -14.47 -11.96
CA SER A 450 -20.48 -13.10 -12.52
C SER A 450 -20.75 -11.99 -11.49
N VAL A 451 -21.29 -12.33 -10.32
CA VAL A 451 -21.47 -11.39 -9.20
C VAL A 451 -20.14 -11.04 -8.53
N MET A 452 -19.09 -11.88 -8.70
CA MET A 452 -17.76 -11.61 -8.17
C MET A 452 -17.08 -10.51 -9.00
N LEU A 453 -16.63 -9.47 -8.30
CA LEU A 453 -15.96 -8.31 -8.93
C LEU A 453 -14.44 -8.44 -8.89
N GLY A 454 -13.91 -9.10 -7.86
CA GLY A 454 -12.49 -9.34 -7.64
C GLY A 454 -12.05 -10.76 -7.96
N SER A 455 -10.96 -11.17 -7.32
CA SER A 455 -10.54 -12.57 -7.29
C SER A 455 -11.20 -13.27 -6.11
N PHE A 456 -11.51 -14.56 -6.24
CA PHE A 456 -12.21 -15.33 -5.22
C PHE A 456 -11.55 -16.70 -4.98
N THR A 457 -11.76 -17.25 -3.80
CA THR A 457 -11.29 -18.59 -3.42
C THR A 457 -12.29 -19.66 -3.84
N LEU A 458 -11.87 -20.94 -3.77
CA LEU A 458 -12.74 -22.09 -3.97
C LEU A 458 -13.95 -22.04 -3.01
N ASP A 459 -13.70 -21.91 -1.70
CA ASP A 459 -14.75 -21.81 -0.68
C ASP A 459 -15.79 -20.72 -1.02
N THR A 460 -15.34 -19.57 -1.56
CA THR A 460 -16.22 -18.48 -1.97
C THR A 460 -17.05 -18.85 -3.19
N ALA A 461 -16.44 -19.49 -4.18
CA ALA A 461 -17.15 -19.95 -5.38
C ALA A 461 -18.22 -20.96 -5.03
N GLU A 462 -17.91 -21.93 -4.17
CA GLU A 462 -18.88 -22.92 -3.64
C GLU A 462 -20.02 -22.25 -2.89
N ALA A 463 -19.71 -21.30 -1.98
CA ALA A 463 -20.73 -20.59 -1.18
C ALA A 463 -21.68 -19.75 -2.05
N VAL A 464 -21.19 -19.15 -3.14
CA VAL A 464 -22.00 -18.37 -4.06
C VAL A 464 -22.80 -19.24 -5.02
N SER A 465 -22.21 -20.35 -5.51
CA SER A 465 -22.77 -21.13 -6.60
C SER A 465 -23.62 -22.32 -6.14
N SER A 466 -23.36 -22.90 -4.94
CA SER A 466 -24.18 -24.01 -4.45
C SER A 466 -25.58 -23.52 -4.05
N ASP A 467 -26.61 -24.13 -4.64
CA ASP A 467 -28.00 -23.69 -4.48
C ASP A 467 -28.99 -24.84 -4.16
N GLY A 468 -28.45 -26.02 -3.84
CA GLY A 468 -29.20 -27.24 -3.61
C GLY A 468 -29.44 -28.06 -4.88
N THR A 469 -29.29 -27.49 -6.07
CA THR A 469 -29.19 -28.18 -7.36
C THR A 469 -27.73 -28.42 -7.76
N LEU A 470 -26.84 -27.46 -7.48
CA LEU A 470 -25.40 -27.58 -7.59
C LEU A 470 -24.80 -27.91 -6.22
N THR A 471 -24.10 -29.03 -6.15
CA THR A 471 -23.30 -29.39 -4.96
C THR A 471 -21.92 -28.70 -4.99
N PRO A 472 -21.19 -28.61 -3.88
CA PRO A 472 -19.81 -28.14 -3.89
C PRO A 472 -18.92 -28.89 -4.89
N LEU A 473 -19.08 -30.18 -5.05
CA LEU A 473 -18.32 -31.00 -5.99
C LEU A 473 -18.61 -30.62 -7.45
N ASP A 474 -19.89 -30.36 -7.77
CA ASP A 474 -20.27 -29.88 -9.11
C ASP A 474 -19.63 -28.54 -9.42
N VAL A 475 -19.50 -27.66 -8.42
CA VAL A 475 -18.81 -26.34 -8.55
C VAL A 475 -17.31 -26.52 -8.79
N ASP A 476 -16.65 -27.46 -8.10
CA ASP A 476 -15.24 -27.83 -8.31
C ASP A 476 -14.96 -28.29 -9.73
N ASP A 477 -15.77 -29.22 -10.23
CA ASP A 477 -15.67 -29.73 -11.58
C ASP A 477 -15.94 -28.62 -12.62
N ALA A 478 -16.93 -27.76 -12.34
CA ALA A 478 -17.25 -26.60 -13.18
C ALA A 478 -16.10 -25.58 -13.22
N LEU A 479 -15.46 -25.28 -12.09
CA LEU A 479 -14.31 -24.37 -12.04
C LEU A 479 -13.13 -24.89 -12.85
N THR A 480 -12.88 -26.21 -12.77
CA THR A 480 -11.85 -26.86 -13.56
C THR A 480 -12.15 -26.73 -15.05
N GLU A 481 -13.37 -27.00 -15.48
CA GLU A 481 -13.80 -26.86 -16.89
C GLU A 481 -13.68 -25.38 -17.35
N LEU A 482 -14.09 -24.42 -16.51
CA LEU A 482 -14.02 -23.00 -16.83
C LEU A 482 -12.57 -22.49 -16.98
N VAL A 483 -11.64 -22.98 -16.17
CA VAL A 483 -10.21 -22.67 -16.28
C VAL A 483 -9.61 -23.28 -17.53
N ASP A 484 -9.91 -24.55 -17.82
CA ASP A 484 -9.43 -25.26 -19.02
C ASP A 484 -9.87 -24.56 -20.31
N ARG A 485 -11.04 -23.93 -20.29
CA ARG A 485 -11.57 -23.15 -21.42
C ARG A 485 -11.19 -21.67 -21.43
N SER A 486 -10.30 -21.27 -20.52
CA SER A 486 -9.85 -19.87 -20.36
C SER A 486 -10.98 -18.85 -20.11
N LEU A 487 -12.12 -19.28 -19.57
CA LEU A 487 -13.20 -18.39 -19.12
C LEU A 487 -12.96 -17.88 -17.70
N LEU A 488 -12.13 -18.59 -16.93
CA LEU A 488 -11.56 -18.15 -15.66
C LEU A 488 -10.03 -18.21 -15.72
N VAL A 489 -9.40 -17.30 -14.99
CA VAL A 489 -7.95 -17.30 -14.76
C VAL A 489 -7.70 -17.76 -13.33
N ARG A 490 -6.78 -18.71 -13.14
CA ARG A 490 -6.31 -19.13 -11.82
C ARG A 490 -4.92 -18.60 -11.57
N ALA A 491 -4.73 -17.87 -10.47
CA ALA A 491 -3.44 -17.36 -10.04
C ALA A 491 -3.34 -17.40 -8.50
N GLN A 492 -2.24 -17.89 -7.96
CA GLN A 492 -1.96 -17.93 -6.51
C GLN A 492 -3.08 -18.58 -5.67
N GLY A 493 -3.70 -19.64 -6.19
CA GLY A 493 -4.79 -20.35 -5.49
C GLY A 493 -6.16 -19.65 -5.53
N ARG A 494 -6.28 -18.53 -6.23
CA ARG A 494 -7.53 -17.78 -6.42
C ARG A 494 -7.97 -17.82 -7.88
N PHE A 495 -9.28 -17.63 -8.11
CA PHE A 495 -9.89 -17.55 -9.44
C PHE A 495 -10.29 -16.11 -9.73
N ARG A 496 -10.26 -15.72 -11.00
CA ARG A 496 -10.73 -14.42 -11.46
C ARG A 496 -11.39 -14.55 -12.83
N MET A 497 -12.49 -13.82 -13.01
CA MET A 497 -13.15 -13.68 -14.29
C MET A 497 -12.69 -12.37 -14.94
N LEU A 498 -12.25 -12.45 -16.22
CA LEU A 498 -11.88 -11.25 -16.97
C LEU A 498 -13.13 -10.43 -17.28
N GLU A 499 -13.02 -9.11 -17.33
CA GLU A 499 -14.16 -8.21 -17.49
C GLU A 499 -15.05 -8.53 -18.72
N PRO A 500 -14.54 -8.82 -19.92
CA PRO A 500 -15.40 -9.22 -21.04
C PRO A 500 -16.18 -10.51 -20.79
N THR A 501 -15.56 -11.52 -20.13
CA THR A 501 -16.21 -12.78 -19.80
C THR A 501 -17.20 -12.61 -18.65
N ARG A 502 -16.89 -11.79 -17.65
CA ARG A 502 -17.78 -11.46 -16.54
C ARG A 502 -19.05 -10.75 -17.04
N ARG A 503 -18.89 -9.76 -17.90
CA ARG A 503 -20.02 -9.05 -18.52
C ARG A 503 -20.92 -10.00 -19.31
N PHE A 504 -20.34 -10.86 -20.15
CA PHE A 504 -21.06 -11.86 -20.90
C PHE A 504 -21.88 -12.81 -19.98
N ALA A 505 -21.30 -13.22 -18.84
CA ALA A 505 -21.96 -14.06 -17.84
C ALA A 505 -23.08 -13.31 -17.10
N SER A 506 -22.82 -12.04 -16.69
CA SER A 506 -23.76 -11.17 -15.97
C SER A 506 -24.99 -10.85 -16.81
N ASP A 507 -24.84 -10.60 -18.12
CA ASP A 507 -25.96 -10.34 -19.04
C ASP A 507 -26.93 -11.56 -19.16
N ARG A 508 -26.47 -12.76 -18.77
CA ARG A 508 -27.23 -14.01 -18.75
C ARG A 508 -27.73 -14.42 -17.36
N LEU A 509 -27.39 -13.67 -16.33
CA LEU A 509 -27.86 -13.84 -14.95
C LEU A 509 -29.00 -12.87 -14.70
N VAL A 510 -30.25 -13.34 -14.84
CA VAL A 510 -31.43 -12.48 -14.79
C VAL A 510 -32.50 -13.01 -13.82
N GLY A 511 -33.41 -12.12 -13.41
CA GLY A 511 -34.57 -12.47 -12.58
C GLY A 511 -34.18 -12.95 -11.17
N GLU A 512 -34.97 -13.87 -10.63
CA GLU A 512 -34.82 -14.41 -9.29
C GLU A 512 -33.45 -15.07 -9.04
N ASP A 513 -32.80 -15.62 -10.07
CA ASP A 513 -31.47 -16.19 -9.94
C ASP A 513 -30.44 -15.13 -9.61
N ALA A 514 -30.56 -13.94 -10.21
CA ALA A 514 -29.68 -12.83 -9.92
C ALA A 514 -29.79 -12.34 -8.46
N ASP A 515 -31.03 -12.23 -7.95
CA ASP A 515 -31.28 -11.79 -6.58
C ASP A 515 -30.79 -12.84 -5.56
N ARG A 516 -31.03 -14.11 -5.83
CA ARG A 516 -30.50 -15.21 -5.01
C ARG A 516 -28.98 -15.25 -4.99
N CYS A 517 -28.34 -15.06 -6.14
CA CYS A 517 -26.88 -14.99 -6.20
C CYS A 517 -26.30 -13.83 -5.41
N ARG A 518 -26.89 -12.63 -5.52
CA ARG A 518 -26.45 -11.46 -4.73
C ARG A 518 -26.62 -11.69 -3.24
N SER A 519 -27.73 -12.30 -2.81
CA SER A 519 -27.94 -12.65 -1.39
C SER A 519 -26.91 -13.66 -0.89
N ARG A 520 -26.59 -14.70 -1.67
CA ARG A 520 -25.53 -15.67 -1.35
C ARG A 520 -24.15 -15.02 -1.32
N HIS A 521 -23.88 -14.10 -2.24
CA HIS A 521 -22.65 -13.31 -2.25
C HIS A 521 -22.49 -12.52 -0.95
N VAL A 522 -23.54 -11.83 -0.46
CA VAL A 522 -23.52 -11.13 0.84
C VAL A 522 -23.20 -12.09 1.98
N ILE A 523 -23.86 -13.24 2.04
CA ILE A 523 -23.63 -14.24 3.09
C ILE A 523 -22.19 -14.74 3.03
N ALA A 524 -21.67 -15.04 1.84
CA ALA A 524 -20.31 -15.51 1.63
C ALA A 524 -19.28 -14.45 2.06
N MET A 525 -19.50 -13.19 1.70
CA MET A 525 -18.62 -12.08 2.08
C MET A 525 -18.70 -11.78 3.57
N SER A 526 -19.87 -11.85 4.20
CA SER A 526 -20.02 -11.69 5.66
C SER A 526 -19.21 -12.76 6.42
N ALA A 527 -19.32 -14.02 6.02
CA ALA A 527 -18.53 -15.11 6.60
C ALA A 527 -17.02 -14.94 6.33
N ARG A 528 -16.66 -14.42 5.17
CA ARG A 528 -15.27 -14.17 4.79
C ARG A 528 -14.66 -13.04 5.61
N VAL A 529 -15.38 -11.92 5.77
CA VAL A 529 -14.97 -10.77 6.59
C VAL A 529 -14.81 -11.17 8.05
N ASP A 530 -15.73 -11.94 8.62
CA ASP A 530 -15.63 -12.49 9.98
C ASP A 530 -14.37 -13.37 10.15
N ARG A 531 -14.07 -14.23 9.16
CA ARG A 531 -12.85 -15.04 9.17
C ARG A 531 -11.58 -14.18 9.10
N CYS A 532 -11.58 -13.15 8.23
CA CYS A 532 -10.46 -12.21 8.12
C CYS A 532 -10.28 -11.41 9.42
N HIS A 533 -11.36 -10.91 10.01
CA HIS A 533 -11.34 -10.19 11.29
C HIS A 533 -10.66 -11.03 12.40
N ARG A 534 -11.06 -12.28 12.57
CA ARG A 534 -10.42 -13.19 13.54
C ARG A 534 -8.95 -13.50 13.18
N GLY A 535 -8.66 -13.66 11.90
CA GLY A 535 -7.31 -13.93 11.42
C GLY A 535 -6.35 -12.75 11.60
N ILE A 536 -6.82 -11.53 11.38
CA ILE A 536 -6.06 -10.29 11.60
C ILE A 536 -5.74 -10.11 13.10
N ALA A 537 -6.60 -10.56 14.00
CA ALA A 537 -6.33 -10.55 15.44
C ALA A 537 -5.34 -11.65 15.90
N SER A 538 -4.84 -12.50 15.01
CA SER A 538 -3.92 -13.61 15.28
C SER A 538 -2.46 -13.27 14.95
N ALA A 539 -1.55 -14.23 15.15
CA ALA A 539 -0.14 -14.13 14.74
C ALA A 539 0.04 -14.03 13.21
N ASP A 540 -0.91 -14.52 12.43
CA ASP A 540 -0.89 -14.52 10.96
C ASP A 540 -1.48 -13.23 10.35
N GLU A 541 -1.48 -12.12 11.08
CA GLU A 541 -2.09 -10.85 10.67
C GLU A 541 -1.73 -10.44 9.24
N ALA A 542 -0.44 -10.47 8.88
CA ALA A 542 0.04 -10.07 7.56
C ALA A 542 -0.63 -10.85 6.41
N ARG A 543 -0.83 -12.15 6.59
CA ARG A 543 -1.52 -13.01 5.63
C ARG A 543 -2.97 -12.61 5.46
N TRP A 544 -3.69 -12.41 6.58
CA TRP A 544 -5.12 -12.11 6.55
C TRP A 544 -5.42 -10.71 6.02
N VAL A 545 -4.50 -9.77 6.22
CA VAL A 545 -4.56 -8.45 5.57
C VAL A 545 -4.51 -8.58 4.05
N VAL A 546 -3.60 -9.41 3.51
CA VAL A 546 -3.50 -9.66 2.06
C VAL A 546 -4.76 -10.35 1.53
N GLU A 547 -5.32 -11.30 2.30
CA GLU A 547 -6.58 -11.98 1.94
C GLU A 547 -7.76 -11.00 1.90
N LEU A 548 -7.89 -10.14 2.89
CA LEU A 548 -8.94 -9.10 2.91
C LEU A 548 -8.76 -8.09 1.77
N ASP A 549 -7.51 -7.71 1.46
CA ASP A 549 -7.21 -6.85 0.32
C ASP A 549 -7.69 -7.44 -1.00
N ALA A 550 -7.49 -8.75 -1.19
CA ALA A 550 -7.93 -9.45 -2.39
C ALA A 550 -9.46 -9.59 -2.49
N ASP A 551 -10.16 -9.66 -1.35
CA ASP A 551 -11.61 -9.75 -1.25
C ASP A 551 -12.30 -8.36 -1.25
N TRP A 552 -11.55 -7.26 -1.11
CA TRP A 552 -12.10 -5.92 -0.88
C TRP A 552 -13.13 -5.45 -1.93
N PRO A 553 -12.96 -5.69 -3.24
CA PRO A 553 -13.97 -5.34 -4.23
C PRO A 553 -15.33 -6.00 -3.98
N ASP A 554 -15.32 -7.25 -3.56
CA ASP A 554 -16.53 -8.03 -3.28
C ASP A 554 -17.14 -7.66 -1.92
N VAL A 555 -16.32 -7.31 -0.93
CA VAL A 555 -16.76 -6.74 0.36
C VAL A 555 -17.50 -5.42 0.12
N ARG A 556 -16.94 -4.52 -0.70
CA ARG A 556 -17.60 -3.26 -1.08
C ARG A 556 -18.96 -3.50 -1.72
N ALA A 557 -19.02 -4.42 -2.68
CA ALA A 557 -20.27 -4.76 -3.36
C ALA A 557 -21.31 -5.34 -2.39
N ALA A 558 -20.89 -6.17 -1.43
CA ALA A 558 -21.76 -6.75 -0.42
C ALA A 558 -22.33 -5.68 0.53
N VAL A 559 -21.47 -4.79 1.06
CA VAL A 559 -21.91 -3.68 1.92
C VAL A 559 -22.90 -2.78 1.18
N ARG A 560 -22.58 -2.39 -0.06
CA ARG A 560 -23.45 -1.54 -0.87
C ARG A 560 -24.81 -2.21 -1.11
N HIS A 561 -24.79 -3.48 -1.49
CA HIS A 561 -26.04 -4.24 -1.70
C HIS A 561 -26.89 -4.28 -0.42
N CYS A 562 -26.29 -4.52 0.76
CA CYS A 562 -27.02 -4.52 2.03
C CYS A 562 -27.66 -3.16 2.35
N LEU A 563 -26.92 -2.06 2.11
CA LEU A 563 -27.42 -0.71 2.30
C LEU A 563 -28.56 -0.38 1.30
N ASP A 564 -28.42 -0.78 0.03
CA ASP A 564 -29.43 -0.51 -1.00
C ASP A 564 -30.71 -1.33 -0.83
N THR A 565 -30.61 -2.54 -0.27
CA THR A 565 -31.76 -3.45 -0.03
C THR A 565 -32.31 -3.38 1.40
N ASP A 566 -31.78 -2.49 2.23
CA ASP A 566 -32.14 -2.33 3.65
C ASP A 566 -31.96 -3.63 4.48
N SER A 567 -30.94 -4.44 4.11
CA SER A 567 -30.56 -5.67 4.81
C SER A 567 -29.76 -5.32 6.06
N ARG A 568 -30.47 -4.86 7.10
CA ARG A 568 -29.92 -4.20 8.31
C ARG A 568 -28.88 -5.06 9.03
N ASP A 569 -29.24 -6.29 9.39
CA ASP A 569 -28.38 -7.09 10.28
C ASP A 569 -27.10 -7.54 9.57
N GLU A 570 -27.16 -7.82 8.26
CA GLU A 570 -26.01 -8.08 7.42
C GLU A 570 -25.13 -6.84 7.25
N ALA A 571 -25.73 -5.67 7.03
CA ALA A 571 -25.00 -4.41 6.94
C ALA A 571 -24.23 -4.12 8.23
N ILE A 572 -24.91 -4.20 9.40
CA ILE A 572 -24.27 -4.00 10.71
C ILE A 572 -23.15 -5.01 10.92
N ASN A 573 -23.38 -6.28 10.59
CA ASN A 573 -22.36 -7.33 10.77
C ASN A 573 -21.10 -7.06 9.95
N LEU A 574 -21.23 -6.66 8.69
CA LEU A 574 -20.11 -6.33 7.84
C LEU A 574 -19.34 -5.11 8.36
N VAL A 575 -20.01 -3.99 8.64
CA VAL A 575 -19.33 -2.74 9.00
C VAL A 575 -18.66 -2.81 10.37
N VAL A 576 -19.22 -3.56 11.33
CA VAL A 576 -18.64 -3.73 12.66
C VAL A 576 -17.32 -4.53 12.58
N HIS A 577 -17.29 -5.64 11.83
CA HIS A 577 -16.05 -6.41 11.64
C HIS A 577 -14.98 -5.64 10.87
N LEU A 578 -15.36 -4.65 10.07
CA LEU A 578 -14.44 -3.81 9.33
C LEU A 578 -13.98 -2.56 10.10
N ALA A 579 -14.56 -2.27 11.27
CA ALA A 579 -14.32 -1.02 11.99
C ALA A 579 -12.84 -0.78 12.31
N LEU A 580 -12.12 -1.77 12.82
CA LEU A 580 -10.68 -1.65 13.10
C LEU A 580 -9.84 -1.54 11.83
N GLU A 581 -10.23 -2.24 10.77
CA GLU A 581 -9.57 -2.16 9.48
C GLU A 581 -9.79 -0.82 8.76
N SER A 582 -10.97 -0.20 8.97
CA SER A 582 -11.25 1.15 8.46
C SER A 582 -10.22 2.15 8.94
N PHE A 583 -9.79 2.01 10.17
CA PHE A 583 -8.82 2.87 10.82
C PHE A 583 -7.38 2.53 10.44
N ASN A 584 -7.03 1.27 10.48
CA ASN A 584 -5.67 0.82 10.25
C ASN A 584 -5.25 0.92 8.78
N ARG A 585 -6.17 0.63 7.82
CA ARG A 585 -5.81 0.42 6.41
C ARG A 585 -6.85 0.87 5.38
N ARG A 586 -8.14 0.99 5.75
CA ARG A 586 -9.26 1.12 4.80
C ARG A 586 -10.25 2.23 5.17
N PRO A 587 -9.88 3.50 5.04
CA PRO A 587 -10.71 4.63 5.48
C PRO A 587 -12.07 4.73 4.75
N GLU A 588 -12.26 4.09 3.60
CA GLU A 588 -13.54 3.98 2.90
C GLU A 588 -14.65 3.42 3.80
N ALA A 589 -14.32 2.49 4.68
CA ALA A 589 -15.29 1.91 5.60
C ALA A 589 -15.80 2.91 6.66
N PHE A 590 -15.18 4.07 6.85
CA PHE A 590 -15.73 5.15 7.69
C PHE A 590 -17.08 5.62 7.18
N ALA A 591 -17.21 5.84 5.87
CA ALA A 591 -18.47 6.28 5.27
C ALA A 591 -19.56 5.21 5.43
N TRP A 592 -19.22 3.94 5.33
CA TRP A 592 -20.16 2.84 5.53
C TRP A 592 -20.64 2.73 6.98
N ILE A 593 -19.73 2.91 7.96
CA ILE A 593 -20.10 2.94 9.40
C ILE A 593 -21.03 4.12 9.68
N ASP A 594 -20.69 5.32 9.19
CA ASP A 594 -21.53 6.51 9.37
C ASP A 594 -22.90 6.35 8.70
N GLU A 595 -22.99 5.75 7.53
CA GLU A 595 -24.26 5.48 6.86
C GLU A 595 -25.09 4.44 7.62
N ALA A 596 -24.47 3.37 8.09
CA ALA A 596 -25.14 2.34 8.88
C ALA A 596 -25.69 2.92 10.20
N VAL A 597 -24.95 3.80 10.88
CA VAL A 597 -25.44 4.48 12.10
C VAL A 597 -26.59 5.43 11.80
N ARG A 598 -26.53 6.20 10.72
CA ARG A 598 -27.65 7.09 10.33
C ARG A 598 -28.91 6.32 10.04
N ARG A 599 -28.83 5.13 9.44
CA ARG A 599 -30.00 4.31 9.08
C ARG A 599 -30.51 3.45 10.23
N TYR A 600 -29.60 2.87 11.01
CA TYR A 600 -29.90 1.78 11.93
C TYR A 600 -29.52 2.07 13.39
N GLY A 601 -28.82 3.18 13.67
CA GLY A 601 -28.32 3.50 15.02
C GLY A 601 -29.41 3.56 16.10
N ASP A 602 -30.62 4.01 15.76
CA ASP A 602 -31.76 4.09 16.66
C ASP A 602 -32.64 2.82 16.66
N GLN A 603 -32.33 1.83 15.82
CA GLN A 603 -33.13 0.63 15.68
C GLN A 603 -32.62 -0.50 16.58
N PRO A 604 -33.49 -1.36 17.13
CA PRO A 604 -33.06 -2.52 17.91
C PRO A 604 -32.27 -3.52 17.03
N SER A 605 -31.02 -3.83 17.42
CA SER A 605 -30.20 -4.89 16.85
C SER A 605 -29.35 -5.50 17.95
N ALA A 606 -29.02 -6.79 17.81
CA ALA A 606 -28.16 -7.49 18.77
C ALA A 606 -26.75 -6.88 18.83
N ARG A 607 -26.29 -6.26 17.74
CA ARG A 607 -24.96 -5.63 17.61
C ARG A 607 -25.01 -4.08 17.61
N ARG A 608 -26.10 -3.48 18.06
CA ARG A 608 -26.24 -2.02 18.10
C ARG A 608 -25.14 -1.34 18.93
N HIS A 609 -24.77 -1.92 20.06
CA HIS A 609 -23.70 -1.40 20.92
C HIS A 609 -22.33 -1.36 20.19
N GLU A 610 -22.03 -2.39 19.40
CA GLU A 610 -20.80 -2.44 18.60
C GLU A 610 -20.84 -1.42 17.46
N LEU A 611 -21.97 -1.26 16.78
CA LEU A 611 -22.16 -0.25 15.73
C LEU A 611 -21.95 1.18 16.27
N LEU A 612 -22.53 1.50 17.43
CA LEU A 612 -22.34 2.80 18.09
C LEU A 612 -20.89 2.99 18.56
N GLY A 613 -20.26 1.93 19.06
CA GLY A 613 -18.84 1.92 19.42
C GLY A 613 -17.93 2.18 18.22
N ALA A 614 -18.19 1.53 17.09
CA ALA A 614 -17.49 1.77 15.82
C ALA A 614 -17.67 3.22 15.36
N ALA A 615 -18.87 3.76 15.45
CA ALA A 615 -19.13 5.15 15.07
C ALA A 615 -18.48 6.16 16.02
N SER A 616 -18.45 5.88 17.32
CA SER A 616 -17.67 6.68 18.28
C SER A 616 -16.19 6.67 17.93
N TYR A 617 -15.67 5.50 17.56
CA TYR A 617 -14.29 5.32 17.11
C TYR A 617 -13.99 6.17 15.87
N VAL A 618 -14.85 6.14 14.85
CA VAL A 618 -14.72 7.00 13.66
C VAL A 618 -14.82 8.48 14.06
N ALA A 619 -15.76 8.86 14.90
CA ALA A 619 -16.00 10.25 15.27
C ALA A 619 -14.79 10.90 15.97
N TRP A 620 -14.13 10.24 16.95
CA TRP A 620 -12.96 10.83 17.60
C TRP A 620 -11.74 10.84 16.68
N THR A 621 -11.59 9.89 15.77
CA THR A 621 -10.50 9.89 14.79
C THR A 621 -10.62 11.00 13.76
N THR A 622 -11.86 11.43 13.49
CA THR A 622 -12.22 12.55 12.63
C THR A 622 -12.43 13.86 13.40
N LEU A 623 -11.97 13.97 14.65
CA LEU A 623 -12.08 15.12 15.56
C LEU A 623 -13.50 15.60 15.86
N ASN A 624 -14.54 14.81 15.62
CA ASN A 624 -15.88 15.11 16.07
C ASN A 624 -16.09 14.59 17.50
N ILE A 625 -15.40 15.24 18.46
CA ILE A 625 -15.25 14.75 19.83
C ILE A 625 -16.58 14.71 20.58
N ASP A 626 -17.41 15.73 20.42
CA ASP A 626 -18.72 15.78 21.12
C ASP A 626 -19.63 14.62 20.68
N ARG A 627 -19.70 14.35 19.37
CA ARG A 627 -20.43 13.21 18.82
C ARG A 627 -19.82 11.89 19.30
N ALA A 628 -18.48 11.81 19.36
CA ALA A 628 -17.80 10.61 19.82
C ALA A 628 -18.17 10.26 21.26
N VAL A 629 -18.22 11.25 22.16
CA VAL A 629 -18.60 11.05 23.57
C VAL A 629 -20.06 10.60 23.67
N LEU A 630 -20.99 11.24 22.94
CA LEU A 630 -22.40 10.86 22.95
C LEU A 630 -22.61 9.41 22.50
N LEU A 631 -22.00 9.02 21.38
CA LEU A 631 -22.06 7.65 20.84
C LEU A 631 -21.43 6.63 21.80
N ALA A 632 -20.33 7.00 22.45
CA ALA A 632 -19.65 6.16 23.43
C ALA A 632 -20.52 5.90 24.67
N GLU A 633 -21.13 6.94 25.23
CA GLU A 633 -22.00 6.82 26.41
C GLU A 633 -23.23 5.98 26.09
N GLU A 634 -23.81 6.14 24.91
CA GLU A 634 -24.93 5.31 24.45
C GLU A 634 -24.50 3.85 24.22
N ALA A 635 -23.35 3.62 23.58
CA ALA A 635 -22.83 2.27 23.34
C ALA A 635 -22.57 1.50 24.65
N LEU A 636 -21.96 2.17 25.64
CA LEU A 636 -21.65 1.58 26.95
C LEU A 636 -22.89 1.35 27.81
N ALA A 637 -23.99 2.08 27.60
CA ALA A 637 -25.26 1.90 28.29
C ALA A 637 -26.05 0.67 27.82
N LEU A 638 -25.71 0.12 26.65
CA LEU A 638 -26.37 -1.05 26.08
C LEU A 638 -25.72 -2.34 26.61
N GLU A 639 -26.54 -3.30 27.03
CA GLU A 639 -26.03 -4.62 27.41
C GLU A 639 -25.76 -5.47 26.17
N PRO A 640 -24.58 -6.14 26.09
CA PRO A 640 -24.30 -7.10 25.02
C PRO A 640 -25.33 -8.25 25.04
N ALA A 641 -25.65 -8.78 23.88
CA ALA A 641 -26.50 -9.96 23.79
C ALA A 641 -25.85 -11.15 24.50
N PRO A 642 -26.62 -12.03 25.17
CA PRO A 642 -26.06 -13.22 25.83
C PRO A 642 -25.29 -14.10 24.81
N GLY A 643 -24.01 -14.36 25.06
CA GLY A 643 -23.15 -15.14 24.17
C GLY A 643 -22.50 -14.32 23.02
N ALA A 644 -22.67 -13.01 23.00
CA ALA A 644 -21.94 -12.15 22.08
C ALA A 644 -20.42 -12.28 22.35
N SER A 645 -19.63 -12.34 21.28
CA SER A 645 -18.17 -12.22 21.35
C SER A 645 -17.83 -10.92 22.08
N LEU A 646 -16.77 -10.94 22.91
CA LEU A 646 -16.22 -9.74 23.54
C LEU A 646 -15.59 -8.85 22.47
N ASP A 647 -16.44 -8.13 21.73
CA ASP A 647 -15.97 -7.07 20.86
C ASP A 647 -15.68 -5.84 21.73
N ILE A 648 -14.48 -5.29 21.56
CA ILE A 648 -13.99 -4.14 22.34
C ILE A 648 -14.30 -2.79 21.70
N LEU A 649 -15.05 -2.77 20.60
CA LEU A 649 -15.35 -1.52 19.89
C LEU A 649 -16.01 -0.46 20.76
N PRO A 650 -17.03 -0.80 21.62
CA PRO A 650 -17.57 0.17 22.55
C PRO A 650 -16.54 0.75 23.50
N GLN A 651 -15.65 -0.10 24.03
CA GLN A 651 -14.60 0.30 24.96
C GLN A 651 -13.52 1.16 24.28
N VAL A 652 -13.01 0.72 23.13
CA VAL A 652 -11.99 1.45 22.40
C VAL A 652 -12.52 2.78 21.86
N GLY A 653 -13.75 2.80 21.35
CA GLY A 653 -14.43 4.04 20.96
C GLY A 653 -14.55 5.03 22.12
N ALA A 654 -15.02 4.54 23.28
CA ALA A 654 -15.19 5.35 24.48
C ALA A 654 -13.86 5.86 25.06
N MET A 655 -12.86 5.01 25.13
CA MET A 655 -11.54 5.41 25.65
C MET A 655 -10.90 6.50 24.79
N GLY A 656 -10.97 6.38 23.48
CA GLY A 656 -10.54 7.44 22.57
C GLY A 656 -11.33 8.74 22.77
N ALA A 657 -12.65 8.67 22.75
CA ALA A 657 -13.53 9.81 22.96
C ALA A 657 -13.26 10.53 24.28
N TYR A 658 -13.10 9.78 25.39
CA TYR A 658 -12.80 10.37 26.70
C TYR A 658 -11.39 10.97 26.79
N ASN A 659 -10.39 10.34 26.21
CA ASN A 659 -9.04 10.88 26.18
C ASN A 659 -9.00 12.22 25.41
N PHE A 660 -9.64 12.27 24.24
CA PHE A 660 -9.66 13.48 23.40
C PHE A 660 -10.65 14.56 23.91
N SER A 661 -11.63 14.22 24.76
CA SER A 661 -12.47 15.20 25.46
C SER A 661 -11.91 15.70 26.80
N GLY A 662 -10.67 15.32 27.15
CA GLY A 662 -10.04 15.71 28.41
C GLY A 662 -10.60 14.99 29.66
N GLN A 663 -11.21 13.81 29.48
CA GLN A 663 -11.76 12.97 30.55
C GLN A 663 -11.03 11.62 30.70
N PRO A 664 -9.67 11.59 30.76
CA PRO A 664 -8.90 10.35 30.72
C PRO A 664 -9.17 9.42 31.91
N LEU A 665 -9.64 9.94 33.06
CA LEU A 665 -10.06 9.12 34.19
C LEU A 665 -11.25 8.22 33.85
N LYS A 666 -12.21 8.69 33.05
CA LYS A 666 -13.32 7.85 32.57
C LYS A 666 -12.80 6.72 31.66
N ALA A 667 -11.81 7.03 30.81
CA ALA A 667 -11.17 6.01 29.95
C ALA A 667 -10.48 4.91 30.75
N VAL A 668 -9.79 5.28 31.85
CA VAL A 668 -9.18 4.30 32.79
C VAL A 668 -10.25 3.38 33.39
N VAL A 669 -11.40 3.95 33.84
CA VAL A 669 -12.50 3.15 34.40
C VAL A 669 -13.03 2.16 33.36
N VAL A 670 -13.29 2.60 32.13
CA VAL A 670 -13.78 1.75 31.05
C VAL A 670 -12.81 0.59 30.77
N ALA A 671 -11.49 0.86 30.70
CA ALA A 671 -10.49 -0.18 30.49
C ALA A 671 -10.43 -1.17 31.64
N THR A 672 -10.39 -0.67 32.87
CA THR A 672 -10.31 -1.51 34.09
C THR A 672 -11.54 -2.42 34.20
N ASP A 673 -12.75 -1.89 33.98
CA ASP A 673 -13.98 -2.66 33.98
C ASP A 673 -14.03 -3.72 32.88
N ALA A 674 -13.59 -3.38 31.66
CA ALA A 674 -13.52 -4.34 30.56
C ALA A 674 -12.57 -5.49 30.83
N LEU A 675 -11.37 -5.18 31.33
CA LEU A 675 -10.36 -6.18 31.73
C LEU A 675 -10.84 -7.06 32.88
N ALA A 676 -11.56 -6.50 33.86
CA ALA A 676 -12.09 -7.25 35.01
C ALA A 676 -13.24 -8.19 34.61
N ARG A 677 -14.17 -7.73 33.75
CA ARG A 677 -15.30 -8.54 33.28
C ARG A 677 -14.88 -9.72 32.41
N SER A 678 -13.88 -9.56 31.59
CA SER A 678 -13.50 -10.57 30.60
C SER A 678 -12.60 -11.68 31.17
N GLY A 679 -11.90 -11.43 32.29
CA GLY A 679 -11.05 -12.40 32.96
C GLY A 679 -10.00 -13.04 32.01
N GLU A 680 -9.80 -14.36 32.16
CA GLU A 680 -8.83 -15.14 31.35
C GLU A 680 -9.36 -15.50 29.95
N ASN A 681 -10.63 -15.22 29.65
CA ASN A 681 -11.26 -15.58 28.37
C ASN A 681 -10.99 -14.57 27.26
N MET A 682 -10.40 -13.41 27.57
CA MET A 682 -10.08 -12.39 26.58
C MET A 682 -8.87 -12.82 25.71
N PRO A 683 -8.94 -12.71 24.37
CA PRO A 683 -7.78 -12.92 23.51
C PRO A 683 -6.61 -12.03 23.92
N LEU A 684 -5.38 -12.57 23.88
CA LEU A 684 -4.19 -11.83 24.33
C LEU A 684 -3.94 -10.57 23.49
N SER A 685 -4.23 -10.59 22.18
CA SER A 685 -4.15 -9.42 21.32
C SER A 685 -5.12 -8.31 21.76
N THR A 686 -6.37 -8.67 22.06
CA THR A 686 -7.38 -7.75 22.58
C THR A 686 -6.99 -7.18 23.94
N SER A 687 -6.48 -8.05 24.84
CA SER A 687 -5.96 -7.63 26.16
C SER A 687 -4.78 -6.67 26.04
N ALA A 688 -3.88 -6.89 25.06
CA ALA A 688 -2.76 -5.99 24.80
C ALA A 688 -3.24 -4.60 24.36
N TRP A 689 -4.22 -4.52 23.46
CA TRP A 689 -4.83 -3.27 23.02
C TRP A 689 -5.49 -2.49 24.16
N LEU A 690 -6.31 -3.15 24.97
CA LEU A 690 -6.99 -2.50 26.11
C LEU A 690 -6.01 -2.00 27.16
N ARG A 691 -4.97 -2.81 27.49
CA ARG A 691 -3.93 -2.41 28.46
C ARG A 691 -3.04 -1.29 27.93
N ALA A 692 -2.75 -1.29 26.62
CA ALA A 692 -2.03 -0.19 25.98
C ALA A 692 -2.84 1.11 26.07
N SER A 693 -4.13 1.05 25.76
CA SER A 693 -5.02 2.20 25.85
C SER A 693 -5.21 2.66 27.31
N GLU A 694 -5.28 1.72 28.26
CA GLU A 694 -5.28 2.01 29.70
C GLU A 694 -4.00 2.74 30.12
N ALA A 695 -2.83 2.27 29.67
CA ALA A 695 -1.53 2.88 29.98
C ALA A 695 -1.45 4.33 29.47
N LEU A 696 -1.91 4.57 28.24
CA LEU A 696 -2.00 5.92 27.68
C LEU A 696 -2.93 6.83 28.49
N SER A 697 -4.12 6.34 28.84
CA SER A 697 -5.09 7.12 29.65
C SER A 697 -4.54 7.43 31.05
N ARG A 698 -3.86 6.46 31.70
CA ARG A 698 -3.18 6.67 32.99
C ARG A 698 -2.02 7.65 32.87
N ALA A 699 -1.26 7.62 31.80
CA ALA A 699 -0.19 8.59 31.54
C ALA A 699 -0.76 10.01 31.41
N LEU A 700 -1.86 10.19 30.70
CA LEU A 700 -2.57 11.48 30.57
C LEU A 700 -3.10 12.02 31.91
N CYS A 701 -3.43 11.13 32.87
CA CYS A 701 -3.86 11.54 34.23
C CYS A 701 -2.69 11.77 35.18
N GLY A 702 -1.46 11.51 34.80
CA GLY A 702 -0.35 11.50 35.72
C GLY A 702 -0.33 10.30 36.70
N ASP A 703 -1.09 9.23 36.44
CA ASP A 703 -1.18 8.05 37.32
C ASP A 703 0.07 7.17 37.23
N ALA A 704 0.67 6.84 38.36
CA ALA A 704 1.86 5.99 38.47
C ALA A 704 1.63 4.56 37.94
N GLY A 705 0.40 4.07 37.91
CA GLY A 705 0.03 2.77 37.34
C GLY A 705 0.26 2.65 35.83
N ALA A 706 0.51 3.75 35.10
CA ALA A 706 0.76 3.75 33.67
C ALA A 706 1.92 2.81 33.28
N VAL A 707 3.01 2.81 34.04
CA VAL A 707 4.21 1.97 33.78
C VAL A 707 3.88 0.50 33.85
N GLU A 708 3.13 0.09 34.85
CA GLU A 708 2.73 -1.31 35.03
C GLU A 708 1.71 -1.74 33.95
N SER A 709 0.74 -0.88 33.59
CA SER A 709 -0.20 -1.18 32.52
C SER A 709 0.53 -1.32 31.17
N ALA A 710 1.51 -0.47 30.86
CA ALA A 710 2.32 -0.57 29.64
C ALA A 710 3.16 -1.87 29.62
N ARG A 711 3.81 -2.23 30.72
CA ARG A 711 4.57 -3.47 30.84
C ARG A 711 3.68 -4.70 30.56
N ARG A 712 2.51 -4.76 31.19
CA ARG A 712 1.54 -5.84 30.98
C ARG A 712 0.98 -5.86 29.55
N ALA A 713 0.82 -4.69 28.91
CA ALA A 713 0.41 -4.60 27.51
C ALA A 713 1.46 -5.28 26.62
N VAL A 714 2.75 -4.97 26.81
CA VAL A 714 3.85 -5.59 26.07
C VAL A 714 3.89 -7.10 26.28
N GLU A 715 3.77 -7.57 27.53
CA GLU A 715 3.73 -9.02 27.82
C GLU A 715 2.58 -9.74 27.11
N CYS A 716 1.38 -9.14 27.09
CA CYS A 716 0.24 -9.70 26.35
C CYS A 716 0.48 -9.66 24.85
N GLY A 717 1.05 -8.57 24.33
CA GLY A 717 1.40 -8.40 22.94
C GLY A 717 2.41 -9.45 22.45
N GLU A 718 3.48 -9.68 23.22
CA GLU A 718 4.48 -10.71 22.91
C GLU A 718 3.89 -12.12 22.89
N ARG A 719 3.08 -12.45 23.89
CA ARG A 719 2.43 -13.76 23.98
C ARG A 719 1.38 -13.96 22.89
N SER A 720 0.73 -12.91 22.42
CA SER A 720 -0.23 -12.98 21.32
C SER A 720 0.44 -13.23 19.97
N ALA A 721 1.71 -12.85 19.84
CA ALA A 721 2.48 -12.80 18.59
C ALA A 721 1.80 -12.00 17.47
N ASN A 722 0.80 -11.17 17.81
CA ASN A 722 0.10 -10.31 16.84
C ASN A 722 0.87 -9.01 16.65
N PRO A 723 1.33 -8.69 15.41
CA PRO A 723 2.17 -7.52 15.14
C PRO A 723 1.54 -6.17 15.53
N SER A 724 0.26 -5.95 15.21
CA SER A 724 -0.42 -4.69 15.54
C SER A 724 -0.65 -4.54 17.05
N ALA A 725 -1.03 -5.61 17.76
CA ALA A 725 -1.26 -5.57 19.19
C ALA A 725 0.05 -5.32 19.96
N LEU A 726 1.15 -5.98 19.56
CA LEU A 726 2.47 -5.72 20.14
C LEU A 726 2.97 -4.32 19.77
N GLY A 727 2.76 -3.88 18.53
CA GLY A 727 3.10 -2.53 18.08
C GLY A 727 2.41 -1.45 18.91
N MET A 728 1.11 -1.59 19.16
CA MET A 728 0.33 -0.68 20.02
C MET A 728 0.82 -0.69 21.48
N ALA A 729 1.16 -1.86 22.01
CA ALA A 729 1.72 -1.98 23.35
C ALA A 729 3.09 -1.29 23.48
N LEU A 730 3.96 -1.45 22.47
CA LEU A 730 5.25 -0.76 22.41
C LEU A 730 5.07 0.76 22.24
N TYR A 731 4.11 1.21 21.46
CA TYR A 731 3.75 2.63 21.35
C TYR A 731 3.37 3.21 22.72
N ALA A 732 2.48 2.53 23.44
CA ALA A 732 2.08 2.95 24.80
C ALA A 732 3.28 2.98 25.76
N GLN A 733 4.18 2.00 25.68
CA GLN A 733 5.42 1.99 26.48
C GLN A 733 6.30 3.20 26.17
N VAL A 734 6.51 3.53 24.88
CA VAL A 734 7.29 4.71 24.47
C VAL A 734 6.68 5.99 25.03
N VAL A 735 5.36 6.19 24.88
CA VAL A 735 4.66 7.37 25.40
C VAL A 735 4.79 7.47 26.93
N VAL A 736 4.58 6.36 27.64
CA VAL A 736 4.72 6.32 29.11
C VAL A 736 6.15 6.67 29.53
N HIS A 737 7.17 6.15 28.85
CA HIS A 737 8.58 6.47 29.13
C HIS A 737 8.89 7.95 28.86
N LEU A 738 8.34 8.53 27.77
CA LEU A 738 8.53 9.94 27.45
C LEU A 738 7.88 10.85 28.50
N VAL A 739 6.70 10.48 29.03
CA VAL A 739 5.94 11.27 30.01
C VAL A 739 6.49 11.10 31.44
N ARG A 740 7.06 9.93 31.79
CA ARG A 740 7.44 9.55 33.16
C ARG A 740 8.95 9.47 33.39
N GLY A 741 9.76 9.69 32.35
CA GLY A 741 11.22 9.60 32.46
C GLY A 741 11.71 8.16 32.44
N GLY A 742 11.52 7.44 31.32
CA GLY A 742 12.04 6.08 31.12
C GLY A 742 13.50 6.07 30.64
N ASN A 743 14.06 4.85 30.54
CA ASN A 743 15.40 4.64 29.97
C ASN A 743 15.42 5.00 28.47
N PRO A 744 16.25 5.97 28.04
CA PRO A 744 16.26 6.40 26.63
C PRO A 744 16.57 5.27 25.65
N MET A 745 17.46 4.34 26.00
CA MET A 745 17.82 3.22 25.12
C MET A 745 16.67 2.23 24.97
N GLU A 746 15.97 1.89 26.04
CA GLU A 746 14.80 1.02 26.01
C GLU A 746 13.66 1.68 25.20
N THR A 747 13.47 2.99 25.36
CA THR A 747 12.47 3.76 24.63
C THR A 747 12.75 3.75 23.14
N ALA A 748 14.01 3.95 22.73
CA ALA A 748 14.40 3.88 21.32
C ALA A 748 14.21 2.48 20.73
N LEU A 749 14.60 1.43 21.45
CA LEU A 749 14.41 0.04 21.02
C LEU A 749 12.91 -0.32 20.87
N ALA A 750 12.08 0.12 21.83
CA ALA A 750 10.64 -0.08 21.75
C ALA A 750 10.02 0.66 20.54
N HIS A 751 10.45 1.91 20.29
CA HIS A 751 10.03 2.68 19.13
C HIS A 751 10.37 1.97 17.82
N ASP A 752 11.65 1.60 17.60
CA ASP A 752 12.09 1.01 16.33
C ASP A 752 11.44 -0.37 16.09
N ARG A 753 11.28 -1.17 17.14
CA ARG A 753 10.59 -2.46 17.07
C ARG A 753 9.10 -2.29 16.72
N GLY A 754 8.41 -1.35 17.38
CA GLY A 754 7.00 -1.09 17.16
C GLY A 754 6.74 -0.55 15.74
N PHE A 755 7.57 0.36 15.27
CA PHE A 755 7.54 0.87 13.89
C PHE A 755 7.72 -0.26 12.87
N SER A 756 8.71 -1.14 13.07
CA SER A 756 8.96 -2.28 12.18
C SER A 756 7.79 -3.25 12.13
N LEU A 757 7.16 -3.54 13.27
CA LEU A 757 5.97 -4.39 13.33
C LEU A 757 4.80 -3.77 12.56
N ALA A 758 4.53 -2.47 12.77
CA ALA A 758 3.47 -1.76 12.06
C ALA A 758 3.68 -1.78 10.54
N ALA A 759 4.93 -1.58 10.09
CA ALA A 759 5.30 -1.66 8.68
C ALA A 759 5.09 -3.06 8.09
N SER A 760 5.44 -4.12 8.82
CA SER A 760 5.32 -5.51 8.37
C SER A 760 3.88 -5.92 8.02
N VAL A 761 2.90 -5.32 8.69
CA VAL A 761 1.46 -5.59 8.48
C VAL A 761 0.73 -4.41 7.83
N ARG A 762 1.44 -3.43 7.31
CA ARG A 762 0.88 -2.23 6.66
C ARG A 762 -0.14 -1.49 7.53
N ASN A 763 0.06 -1.47 8.85
CA ASN A 763 -0.79 -0.71 9.75
C ASN A 763 -0.40 0.78 9.69
N GLN A 764 -1.04 1.51 8.80
CA GLN A 764 -0.71 2.91 8.48
C GLN A 764 -0.96 3.85 9.67
N TRP A 765 -2.01 3.58 10.43
CA TRP A 765 -2.31 4.38 11.62
C TRP A 765 -1.19 4.26 12.67
N LEU A 766 -0.79 3.03 12.97
CA LEU A 766 0.25 2.79 13.97
C LEU A 766 1.62 3.32 13.51
N LEU A 767 1.92 3.20 12.21
CA LEU A 767 3.09 3.84 11.60
C LEU A 767 3.08 5.35 11.84
N GLY A 768 1.97 5.99 11.53
CA GLY A 768 1.80 7.42 11.76
C GLY A 768 1.98 7.81 13.22
N MET A 769 1.44 7.01 14.15
CA MET A 769 1.61 7.26 15.57
C MET A 769 3.09 7.23 16.01
N PHE A 770 3.88 6.25 15.53
CA PHE A 770 5.33 6.20 15.82
C PHE A 770 6.09 7.35 15.16
N MET A 771 5.73 7.75 13.93
CA MET A 771 6.36 8.89 13.26
C MET A 771 6.13 10.21 14.02
N GLY A 772 4.97 10.37 14.65
CA GLY A 772 4.62 11.54 15.46
C GLY A 772 5.28 11.62 16.85
N LEU A 773 6.08 10.63 17.23
CA LEU A 773 6.80 10.65 18.51
C LEU A 773 8.24 11.18 18.32
N PRO A 774 8.74 11.98 19.28
CA PRO A 774 10.15 12.37 19.27
C PRO A 774 11.02 11.10 19.37
N ARG A 775 11.97 10.95 18.45
CA ARG A 775 12.95 9.86 18.51
C ARG A 775 14.00 10.17 19.58
N PRO A 776 14.09 9.41 20.67
CA PRO A 776 14.88 9.77 21.85
C PRO A 776 16.39 9.94 21.63
N ASN A 777 16.94 9.54 20.46
CA ASN A 777 18.39 9.47 20.24
C ASN A 777 18.91 10.08 18.94
N LEU A 778 18.05 10.62 18.04
CA LEU A 778 18.53 11.13 16.75
C LEU A 778 19.14 12.55 16.82
N HIS A 779 18.75 13.35 17.83
CA HIS A 779 19.20 14.74 17.94
C HIS A 779 19.39 15.18 19.40
N GLN A 780 20.01 14.32 20.26
CA GLN A 780 20.37 14.78 21.63
C GLN A 780 21.34 15.95 21.54
N GLY A 781 20.81 17.17 21.65
CA GLY A 781 21.57 18.41 21.74
C GLY A 781 21.41 19.41 20.59
N ASP A 782 20.64 19.13 19.51
CA ASP A 782 20.35 20.13 18.46
C ASP A 782 18.85 20.35 18.27
N PRO A 783 18.27 21.38 18.93
CA PRO A 783 16.85 21.72 18.76
C PRO A 783 16.45 22.13 17.34
N ALA A 784 17.37 22.67 16.53
CA ALA A 784 17.09 23.08 15.16
C ALA A 784 16.88 21.86 14.25
N ALA A 785 17.73 20.83 14.38
CA ALA A 785 17.57 19.58 13.63
C ALA A 785 16.29 18.84 14.07
N GLN A 786 15.96 18.84 15.37
CA GLN A 786 14.69 18.26 15.86
C GLN A 786 13.48 19.00 15.31
N LEU A 787 13.52 20.34 15.25
CA LEU A 787 12.44 21.14 14.69
C LEU A 787 12.21 20.81 13.21
N THR A 788 13.28 20.71 12.42
CA THR A 788 13.19 20.34 11.01
C THR A 788 12.54 18.96 10.84
N ALA A 789 13.03 17.95 11.57
CA ALA A 789 12.47 16.60 11.51
C ALA A 789 10.99 16.54 11.96
N THR A 790 10.61 17.35 12.96
CA THR A 790 9.20 17.43 13.42
C THR A 790 8.32 18.06 12.34
N LEU A 791 8.79 19.11 11.67
CA LEU A 791 8.05 19.76 10.59
C LEU A 791 7.88 18.83 9.37
N ASP A 792 8.91 18.05 9.03
CA ASP A 792 8.82 17.05 7.96
C ASP A 792 7.76 15.98 8.28
N VAL A 793 7.71 15.48 9.52
CA VAL A 793 6.67 14.53 9.98
C VAL A 793 5.28 15.16 9.93
N ILE A 794 5.13 16.42 10.32
CA ILE A 794 3.85 17.14 10.24
C ILE A 794 3.40 17.27 8.77
N ASP A 795 4.33 17.59 7.87
CA ASP A 795 4.05 17.66 6.44
C ASP A 795 3.59 16.30 5.88
N ASP A 796 4.29 15.22 6.22
CA ASP A 796 3.90 13.87 5.84
C ASP A 796 2.50 13.50 6.34
N PHE A 797 2.15 13.88 7.57
CA PHE A 797 0.81 13.67 8.11
C PHE A 797 -0.26 14.47 7.38
N LEU A 798 0.02 15.72 7.05
CA LEU A 798 -0.91 16.55 6.30
C LEU A 798 -1.09 16.06 4.87
N HIS A 799 0.00 15.70 4.19
CA HIS A 799 -0.05 15.11 2.85
C HIS A 799 -0.80 13.76 2.82
N SER A 800 -0.71 12.99 3.90
CA SER A 800 -1.43 11.72 4.07
C SER A 800 -2.86 11.90 4.61
N GLY A 801 -3.31 13.12 4.92
CA GLY A 801 -4.62 13.41 5.48
C GLY A 801 -4.79 13.07 6.96
N TRP A 802 -3.70 12.86 7.71
CA TRP A 802 -3.75 12.52 9.13
C TRP A 802 -3.75 13.77 10.02
N THR A 803 -4.76 14.58 9.86
CA THR A 803 -4.85 15.90 10.51
C THR A 803 -4.74 15.82 12.03
N THR A 804 -5.37 14.81 12.67
CA THR A 804 -5.26 14.61 14.13
C THR A 804 -3.84 14.35 14.57
N HIS A 805 -3.09 13.56 13.81
CA HIS A 805 -1.70 13.23 14.11
C HIS A 805 -0.78 14.43 13.82
N ALA A 806 -1.05 15.16 12.74
CA ALA A 806 -0.36 16.41 12.43
C ALA A 806 -0.46 17.39 13.61
N TRP A 807 -1.67 17.62 14.11
CA TRP A 807 -1.86 18.50 15.28
C TRP A 807 -1.28 17.90 16.57
N GLY A 808 -1.27 16.59 16.73
CA GLY A 808 -0.56 15.91 17.83
C GLY A 808 0.94 16.19 17.80
N ALA A 809 1.58 16.11 16.64
CA ALA A 809 2.99 16.43 16.43
C ALA A 809 3.28 17.94 16.58
N CYS A 810 2.33 18.82 16.21
CA CYS A 810 2.47 20.27 16.37
C CYS A 810 2.72 20.70 17.82
N TRP A 811 2.27 19.92 18.81
CA TRP A 811 2.54 20.24 20.22
C TRP A 811 4.03 20.16 20.62
N LEU A 812 4.88 19.55 19.80
CA LEU A 812 6.33 19.50 20.02
C LEU A 812 7.03 20.78 19.52
N VAL A 813 6.45 21.50 18.57
CA VAL A 813 7.06 22.66 17.93
C VAL A 813 7.28 23.82 18.90
N PRO A 814 6.31 24.22 19.76
CA PRO A 814 6.54 25.28 20.74
C PRO A 814 7.70 25.04 21.69
N ASP A 815 7.89 23.78 22.14
CA ASP A 815 8.98 23.42 23.05
C ASP A 815 10.34 23.65 22.38
N LEU A 816 10.49 23.16 21.13
CA LEU A 816 11.70 23.34 20.34
C LEU A 816 11.99 24.81 19.99
N LEU A 817 10.94 25.59 19.72
CA LEU A 817 11.10 27.05 19.46
C LEU A 817 11.54 27.80 20.70
N VAL A 818 11.09 27.43 21.89
CA VAL A 818 11.59 28.03 23.15
C VAL A 818 13.05 27.70 23.36
N GLU A 819 13.49 26.46 23.10
CA GLU A 819 14.91 26.07 23.19
C GLU A 819 15.79 26.84 22.18
N LEU A 820 15.20 27.31 21.08
CA LEU A 820 15.86 28.14 20.07
C LEU A 820 15.73 29.68 20.32
N ASP A 821 15.31 30.10 21.50
CA ASP A 821 15.04 31.49 21.86
C ASP A 821 13.97 32.21 21.01
N ARG A 822 13.09 31.43 20.33
CA ARG A 822 12.01 31.92 19.47
C ARG A 822 10.66 31.97 20.21
N THR A 823 10.61 32.65 21.34
CA THR A 823 9.47 32.60 22.28
C THR A 823 8.16 33.17 21.70
N ILE A 824 8.22 34.18 20.82
CA ILE A 824 7.03 34.72 20.14
C ILE A 824 6.43 33.72 19.16
N ASP A 825 7.28 33.07 18.37
CA ASP A 825 6.87 32.02 17.44
C ASP A 825 6.29 30.81 18.21
N ALA A 826 6.90 30.43 19.33
CA ALA A 826 6.40 29.39 20.22
C ALA A 826 4.99 29.72 20.75
N ALA A 827 4.75 30.99 21.16
CA ALA A 827 3.43 31.43 21.59
C ALA A 827 2.39 31.39 20.45
N THR A 828 2.80 31.73 19.22
CA THR A 828 1.94 31.63 18.02
C THR A 828 1.55 30.18 17.73
N TRP A 829 2.51 29.25 17.72
CA TRP A 829 2.23 27.82 17.56
C TRP A 829 1.37 27.25 18.69
N LEU A 830 1.63 27.69 19.93
CA LEU A 830 0.84 27.28 21.09
C LEU A 830 -0.64 27.67 20.95
N GLY A 831 -0.90 28.89 20.41
CA GLY A 831 -2.26 29.34 20.13
C GLY A 831 -2.98 28.49 19.09
N ALA A 832 -2.29 28.14 18.01
CA ALA A 832 -2.81 27.26 16.98
C ALA A 832 -3.10 25.85 17.53
N CYS A 833 -2.16 25.28 18.29
CA CYS A 833 -2.36 23.97 18.94
C CYS A 833 -3.55 23.99 19.91
N ALA A 834 -3.69 25.04 20.71
CA ALA A 834 -4.81 25.17 21.64
C ALA A 834 -6.18 25.28 20.94
N ALA A 835 -6.21 25.90 19.76
CA ALA A 835 -7.41 26.00 18.94
C ALA A 835 -7.78 24.70 18.22
N SER A 836 -6.84 23.76 18.04
CA SER A 836 -7.04 22.52 17.28
C SER A 836 -7.91 21.47 17.95
N SER A 837 -8.30 21.64 19.22
CA SER A 837 -9.04 20.63 20.03
C SER A 837 -8.30 19.29 20.25
N VAL A 838 -7.05 19.16 19.82
CA VAL A 838 -6.23 17.97 20.08
C VAL A 838 -5.53 18.11 21.43
N PRO A 839 -5.74 17.19 22.38
CA PRO A 839 -5.14 17.29 23.72
C PRO A 839 -3.62 17.15 23.65
N ARG A 840 -2.95 17.96 24.46
CA ARG A 840 -1.52 17.89 24.65
C ARG A 840 -1.12 16.60 25.36
N LEU A 841 -0.22 15.83 24.79
CA LEU A 841 0.62 14.93 25.57
C LEU A 841 1.49 15.80 26.48
N GLN A 842 1.35 15.67 27.81
CA GLN A 842 2.16 16.44 28.78
C GLN A 842 3.62 15.99 28.70
N LEU A 843 4.38 16.63 27.85
CA LEU A 843 5.85 16.58 27.85
C LEU A 843 6.34 17.79 28.67
N ASP A 844 7.30 17.60 29.58
CA ASP A 844 7.61 18.49 30.71
C ASP A 844 8.27 19.86 30.36
N ALA A 845 8.47 20.23 29.10
CA ALA A 845 9.30 21.37 28.74
C ALA A 845 8.60 22.76 28.77
N LEU A 846 7.25 22.83 28.69
CA LEU A 846 6.52 24.11 28.63
C LEU A 846 5.52 24.42 29.77
N PRO A 847 5.66 24.00 31.05
CA PRO A 847 4.72 24.42 32.07
C PRO A 847 4.65 25.94 32.18
N HIS A 848 5.78 26.61 32.00
CA HIS A 848 5.91 28.04 32.29
C HIS A 848 5.21 28.94 31.27
N LEU A 849 5.44 28.78 29.96
CA LEU A 849 4.79 29.59 28.94
C LEU A 849 3.28 29.33 28.87
N LEU A 850 2.87 28.08 28.94
CA LEU A 850 1.47 27.68 28.94
C LEU A 850 0.72 28.19 30.17
N GLU A 851 1.31 28.14 31.37
CA GLU A 851 0.76 28.70 32.60
C GLU A 851 0.67 30.22 32.54
N GLN A 852 1.71 30.89 32.04
CA GLN A 852 1.68 32.35 31.86
C GLN A 852 0.59 32.79 30.88
N VAL A 853 0.39 32.05 29.78
CA VAL A 853 -0.67 32.34 28.82
C VAL A 853 -2.05 32.07 29.43
N LYS A 854 -2.26 30.92 30.10
CA LYS A 854 -3.53 30.54 30.75
C LYS A 854 -3.89 31.44 31.91
N SER A 855 -2.93 31.89 32.72
CA SER A 855 -3.16 32.80 33.86
C SER A 855 -3.27 34.27 33.45
N GLY A 856 -3.01 34.59 32.19
CA GLY A 856 -2.98 35.96 31.71
C GLY A 856 -1.78 36.79 32.24
N THR A 857 -0.78 36.13 32.79
CA THR A 857 0.45 36.78 33.33
C THR A 857 1.55 36.95 32.29
N ALA A 858 1.36 36.40 31.07
CA ALA A 858 2.26 36.58 29.93
C ALA A 858 2.26 38.06 29.46
N SER A 859 3.34 38.48 28.79
CA SER A 859 3.40 39.81 28.20
C SER A 859 2.28 40.03 27.17
N ALA A 860 1.86 41.26 26.97
CA ALA A 860 0.82 41.58 25.99
C ALA A 860 1.17 41.10 24.58
N GLU A 861 2.44 41.08 24.26
CA GLU A 861 2.99 40.60 22.98
C GLU A 861 2.81 39.08 22.83
N LEU A 862 3.11 38.28 23.86
CA LEU A 862 2.92 36.83 23.85
C LEU A 862 1.44 36.43 23.80
N LEU A 863 0.57 37.14 24.50
CA LEU A 863 -0.88 36.97 24.44
C LEU A 863 -1.43 37.25 23.04
N ALA A 864 -0.96 38.34 22.42
CA ALA A 864 -1.34 38.70 21.05
C ALA A 864 -0.84 37.68 20.04
N ALA A 865 0.40 37.17 20.15
CA ALA A 865 0.94 36.13 19.32
C ALA A 865 0.13 34.82 19.44
N CYS A 866 -0.22 34.41 20.65
CA CYS A 866 -1.05 33.25 20.90
C CYS A 866 -2.46 33.42 20.28
N ALA A 867 -3.11 34.54 20.47
CA ALA A 867 -4.42 34.81 19.88
C ALA A 867 -4.37 34.82 18.35
N LEU A 868 -3.31 35.36 17.75
CA LEU A 868 -3.07 35.36 16.32
C LEU A 868 -2.92 33.94 15.78
N GLY A 869 -2.11 33.09 16.44
CA GLY A 869 -1.92 31.70 16.06
C GLY A 869 -3.21 30.90 16.07
N GLY A 870 -4.08 31.13 17.06
CA GLY A 870 -5.38 30.45 17.17
C GLY A 870 -6.35 30.71 16.00
N SER A 871 -6.10 31.71 15.17
CA SER A 871 -6.89 32.05 13.98
C SER A 871 -6.24 31.60 12.65
N MET A 872 -5.03 31.05 12.68
CA MET A 872 -4.25 30.69 11.49
C MET A 872 -4.48 29.25 11.05
N SER A 873 -4.54 29.04 9.74
CA SER A 873 -4.35 27.73 9.15
C SER A 873 -2.87 27.29 9.30
N PHE A 874 -2.62 26.00 9.14
CA PHE A 874 -1.27 25.44 9.25
C PHE A 874 -0.27 26.10 8.29
N SER A 875 -0.66 26.32 7.02
CA SER A 875 0.18 26.98 6.02
C SER A 875 0.46 28.46 6.34
N GLU A 876 -0.50 29.15 6.94
CA GLU A 876 -0.32 30.53 7.40
C GLU A 876 0.62 30.58 8.61
N LEU A 877 0.49 29.64 9.54
CA LEU A 877 1.31 29.50 10.72
C LEU A 877 2.80 29.30 10.33
N ARG A 878 3.08 28.39 9.40
CA ARG A 878 4.45 28.16 8.89
C ARG A 878 5.05 29.37 8.20
N ARG A 879 4.28 30.04 7.35
CA ARG A 879 4.73 31.27 6.68
C ARG A 879 5.00 32.39 7.66
N HIS A 880 4.11 32.57 8.63
CA HIS A 880 4.24 33.66 9.63
C HIS A 880 5.48 33.49 10.50
N THR A 881 5.77 32.27 10.92
CA THR A 881 6.93 31.93 11.75
C THR A 881 8.21 31.68 10.95
N GLY A 882 8.18 31.81 9.61
CA GLY A 882 9.36 31.63 8.76
C GLY A 882 9.90 30.16 8.77
N LEU A 883 9.05 29.21 9.08
CA LEU A 883 9.36 27.76 9.09
C LEU A 883 8.92 27.05 7.79
N LEU A 884 8.88 27.76 6.68
CA LEU A 884 8.73 27.20 5.34
C LEU A 884 10.02 26.50 4.94
N ALA A 885 9.90 25.25 4.40
CA ALA A 885 11.02 24.52 3.84
C ALA A 885 11.52 25.17 2.55
#